data_68e51d62b71fbceb3e20c63407ad5456
#
_entry.id   68e51d62b71fbceb3e20c63407ad5456
#
_cell.length_a   1.000
_cell.length_b   1.000
_cell.length_c   1.000
_cell.angle_alpha   90.00
_cell.angle_beta   90.00
_cell.angle_gamma   90.00
#
_symmetry.space_group_name_H-M   'P 1'
#
loop_
_entity.id
_entity.type
_entity.pdbx_description
1 polymer ?
#
loop_
_entity_poly.entity_id
_entity_poly.type
_entity_poly.pdbx_seq_one_letter_code
_entity_poly.pdbx_strand_id
1 'polypeptide(L)'
;MKNIIIASILILSALAAGAKTVQTGVVREYKGKAKKTALAGVELQVYPAQSTASDRNGNFRLEFLTLKPGERINVRRIEKEGYEIFNKDALEQWNLNPTAPFMIVMCRSNMFKQLKDTYYKNSGERYARQYRKAQDELKRLKDQNKIQQKEYIERLEQLEQEYGRQLENLDNYVDRFARIDLSEISPVEQEIIELVQAGKIDEAIAKYEELNAKEKLLDGISKRKEVGEAISTLTEVDRNLAADNDTLYAVVERQIQTLQLGGAENSGKIRRLYCDIADADTTNIDWLIDTGNFLYEYAADHQAALDYFRKALASAEAQHGPRSEEVAKVMNNLGVVCNDLGEFSNALDYLQRALDIRLAVLGEENALTATTYENLGNTYLDSGDTAKALEYFRKALDINQKVLDPEAPDIAVSYNDIGNAWCVMGDYAKGLEYLNKALEIQKKNYGEEHLQVAAILNNIGYLQSTTGNYQEALDNHQKALSIQEKIVGSDHPDTAISNNNIGSTYFHTGDFTKALEYFRKALDIREKAFSERHPSVGESYNNLGVVCIELGDYHGARDNLEKTLEIYKSVYEGDNEAVAVIYNNLANLCSSLGDFRKALEYNEKALEINERIFGPEHPQVALSHNNLGTTYGNLGEHQKGLEHLQKALDIRIKVLGADHPDVATGYNNIGTVYSDLGDYDKALEYYRKSLETRRKTFKEENTEFAQLYNNIGIALAKQGKEAEGLEYKRKALAIREKVLGDDHPDIRESNFSVALTLIALAAADPAYQSQLDEFMTDKVWTMKTVSTNGAAAAKGLTGEYVVFALNDWHFGDHDLQGAAMASVGKPKEFVFYNEGNPETYMFETDRLGMGLYLVKVTPEEKARLKRAFEEWQKNNSVK
;
A
#
# COMPACT_ATOMS: atom_id res chain seq x y z
N MET A 1 21.56 -33.34 61.95
CA MET A 1 22.26 -32.78 60.74
C MET A 1 21.38 -32.60 59.48
N LYS A 2 20.55 -33.58 59.08
CA LYS A 2 19.68 -33.40 57.87
C LYS A 2 18.69 -32.25 58.00
N ASN A 3 18.11 -31.99 59.14
CA ASN A 3 17.13 -30.91 59.32
C ASN A 3 17.76 -29.51 59.41
N ILE A 4 19.04 -29.38 59.68
CA ILE A 4 19.79 -28.12 59.71
C ILE A 4 20.19 -27.75 58.25
N ILE A 5 20.53 -28.74 57.44
CA ILE A 5 20.88 -28.51 56.03
C ILE A 5 19.64 -28.12 55.20
N ILE A 6 18.46 -28.71 55.51
CA ILE A 6 17.21 -28.34 54.81
C ILE A 6 16.75 -26.93 55.23
N ALA A 7 16.92 -26.57 56.51
CA ALA A 7 16.62 -25.20 56.98
C ALA A 7 17.59 -24.15 56.36
N SER A 8 18.88 -24.52 56.23
CA SER A 8 19.87 -23.64 55.57
C SER A 8 19.64 -23.47 54.08
N ILE A 9 19.19 -24.52 53.38
CA ILE A 9 18.83 -24.44 51.96
C ILE A 9 17.51 -23.64 51.77
N LEU A 10 16.54 -23.79 52.66
CA LEU A 10 15.31 -22.98 52.66
C LEU A 10 15.54 -21.52 53.03
N ILE A 11 16.49 -21.24 53.94
CA ILE A 11 16.86 -19.86 54.28
C ILE A 11 17.72 -19.24 53.15
N LEU A 12 18.59 -19.97 52.46
CA LEU A 12 19.31 -19.51 51.29
C LEU A 12 18.41 -19.33 50.09
N SER A 13 17.39 -20.17 49.88
CA SER A 13 16.40 -19.98 48.83
C SER A 13 15.43 -18.82 49.16
N ALA A 14 15.10 -18.59 50.43
CA ALA A 14 14.28 -17.42 50.83
C ALA A 14 15.07 -16.10 50.79
N LEU A 15 16.41 -16.15 51.00
CA LEU A 15 17.27 -14.99 50.84
C LEU A 15 17.62 -14.70 49.38
N ALA A 16 17.56 -15.69 48.50
CA ALA A 16 17.68 -15.49 47.04
C ALA A 16 16.38 -14.96 46.38
N ALA A 17 15.22 -15.17 47.03
CA ALA A 17 13.92 -14.77 46.52
C ALA A 17 13.54 -13.32 46.82
N GLY A 18 14.46 -12.46 47.26
CA GLY A 18 14.17 -11.06 47.56
C GLY A 18 15.32 -10.08 47.32
N ALA A 19 16.40 -10.51 46.69
CA ALA A 19 17.50 -9.61 46.38
C ALA A 19 17.12 -8.79 45.13
N LYS A 20 16.78 -7.50 45.37
CA LYS A 20 16.56 -6.54 44.26
C LYS A 20 17.83 -6.40 43.44
N THR A 21 17.72 -6.54 42.13
CA THR A 21 18.80 -6.18 41.21
C THR A 21 18.76 -4.69 40.96
N VAL A 22 19.89 -4.02 40.97
CA VAL A 22 19.95 -2.56 40.84
C VAL A 22 20.78 -2.19 39.63
N GLN A 23 20.19 -1.38 38.74
CA GLN A 23 20.90 -0.69 37.67
C GLN A 23 21.15 0.74 38.13
N THR A 24 22.40 1.16 38.11
CA THR A 24 22.77 2.57 38.24
C THR A 24 23.10 3.14 36.85
N GLY A 25 22.96 4.46 36.70
CA GLY A 25 23.33 5.12 35.46
C GLY A 25 23.46 6.61 35.63
N VAL A 26 23.78 7.26 34.53
CA VAL A 26 23.97 8.71 34.48
C VAL A 26 23.26 9.28 33.27
N VAL A 27 22.63 10.45 33.38
CA VAL A 27 22.09 11.22 32.29
C VAL A 27 23.01 12.41 32.03
N ARG A 28 23.36 12.61 30.77
CA ARG A 28 24.24 13.68 30.29
C ARG A 28 23.58 14.50 29.21
N GLU A 29 23.82 15.82 29.19
CA GLU A 29 23.41 16.71 28.12
C GLU A 29 24.50 16.73 27.04
N TYR A 30 24.13 16.43 25.81
CA TYR A 30 24.98 16.60 24.62
C TYR A 30 25.03 18.06 24.20
N LYS A 31 26.22 18.56 23.93
CA LYS A 31 26.54 19.96 23.55
C LYS A 31 27.51 20.04 22.37
N GLY A 32 27.40 19.11 21.42
CA GLY A 32 28.32 19.02 20.30
C GLY A 32 29.71 18.56 20.74
N LYS A 33 30.75 19.23 20.27
CA LYS A 33 32.15 18.92 20.61
C LYS A 33 32.51 19.17 22.10
N ALA A 34 31.65 19.87 22.84
CA ALA A 34 31.92 20.17 24.24
C ALA A 34 31.69 18.91 25.12
N LYS A 35 32.47 18.85 26.21
CA LYS A 35 32.30 17.76 27.17
C LYS A 35 30.87 17.69 27.71
N LYS A 36 30.29 16.49 27.71
CA LYS A 36 28.94 16.23 28.20
C LYS A 36 28.79 16.69 29.67
N THR A 37 27.69 17.36 29.96
CA THR A 37 27.39 17.86 31.31
C THR A 37 26.27 17.05 31.97
N ALA A 38 26.24 17.00 33.32
CA ALA A 38 25.18 16.35 34.05
C ALA A 38 23.80 16.96 33.74
N LEU A 39 22.79 16.12 33.56
CA LEU A 39 21.41 16.55 33.32
C LEU A 39 20.52 16.00 34.45
N ALA A 40 20.00 16.89 35.28
CA ALA A 40 19.11 16.57 36.39
C ALA A 40 17.64 16.60 35.98
N GLY A 41 16.81 15.89 36.75
CA GLY A 41 15.35 15.93 36.60
C GLY A 41 14.85 15.31 35.32
N VAL A 42 15.57 14.32 34.77
CA VAL A 42 15.08 13.45 33.69
C VAL A 42 14.27 12.35 34.35
N GLU A 43 13.00 12.24 33.97
CA GLU A 43 12.12 11.16 34.43
C GLU A 43 12.38 9.90 33.64
N LEU A 44 12.56 8.77 34.33
CA LEU A 44 12.81 7.46 33.76
C LEU A 44 11.70 6.50 34.19
N GLN A 45 10.97 5.96 33.26
CA GLN A 45 10.00 4.90 33.47
C GLN A 45 10.43 3.68 32.65
N VAL A 46 10.82 2.61 33.31
CA VAL A 46 11.24 1.37 32.65
C VAL A 46 10.53 0.19 33.30
N TYR A 47 10.22 -0.81 32.51
CA TYR A 47 9.52 -2.01 32.99
C TYR A 47 10.52 -3.14 33.25
N PRO A 48 10.38 -3.90 34.34
CA PRO A 48 9.39 -3.80 35.42
C PRO A 48 9.88 -3.04 36.67
N ALA A 49 10.64 -1.95 36.51
CA ALA A 49 11.13 -1.14 37.64
C ALA A 49 10.13 -0.02 38.04
N GLN A 50 10.33 0.53 39.23
CA GLN A 50 9.64 1.77 39.62
C GLN A 50 10.25 2.96 38.90
N SER A 51 9.41 3.96 38.60
CA SER A 51 9.89 5.23 38.02
C SER A 51 10.92 5.90 38.93
N THR A 52 11.90 6.53 38.30
CA THR A 52 12.94 7.31 38.99
C THR A 52 13.22 8.58 38.23
N ALA A 53 13.96 9.52 38.84
CA ALA A 53 14.44 10.70 38.15
C ALA A 53 15.94 10.91 38.41
N SER A 54 16.64 11.54 37.46
CA SER A 54 18.04 11.85 37.61
C SER A 54 18.27 12.97 38.65
N ASP A 55 19.28 12.81 39.50
CA ASP A 55 19.69 13.77 40.56
C ASP A 55 20.42 14.99 39.94
N ARG A 56 20.89 15.91 40.81
CA ARG A 56 21.63 17.12 40.38
C ARG A 56 22.94 16.79 39.67
N ASN A 57 23.50 15.61 39.85
CA ASN A 57 24.71 15.12 39.18
C ASN A 57 24.37 14.27 37.93
N GLY A 58 23.05 14.15 37.58
CA GLY A 58 22.54 13.34 36.52
C GLY A 58 22.50 11.85 36.84
N ASN A 59 22.76 11.41 38.08
CA ASN A 59 22.72 9.98 38.41
C ASN A 59 21.29 9.51 38.62
N PHE A 60 21.00 8.27 38.23
CA PHE A 60 19.75 7.59 38.51
C PHE A 60 19.99 6.18 39.04
N ARG A 61 18.97 5.62 39.66
CA ARG A 61 18.97 4.27 40.23
C ARG A 61 17.62 3.61 39.97
N LEU A 62 17.64 2.43 39.36
CA LEU A 62 16.48 1.60 39.07
C LEU A 62 16.59 0.30 39.90
N GLU A 63 15.50 -0.15 40.47
CA GLU A 63 15.43 -1.37 41.29
C GLU A 63 14.48 -2.36 40.61
N PHE A 64 14.99 -3.52 40.26
CA PHE A 64 14.25 -4.61 39.61
C PHE A 64 14.03 -5.76 40.61
N LEU A 65 12.78 -6.23 40.68
CA LEU A 65 12.38 -7.35 41.54
C LEU A 65 12.47 -8.70 40.80
N THR A 66 12.32 -8.68 39.52
CA THR A 66 12.15 -9.86 38.64
C THR A 66 13.28 -10.06 37.64
N LEU A 67 13.89 -8.99 37.14
CA LEU A 67 14.96 -9.08 36.15
C LEU A 67 16.30 -9.54 36.74
N LYS A 68 17.01 -10.37 36.02
CA LYS A 68 18.35 -10.84 36.31
C LYS A 68 19.42 -10.08 35.53
N PRO A 69 20.68 -10.05 35.98
CA PRO A 69 21.78 -9.49 35.20
C PRO A 69 21.86 -10.13 33.80
N GLY A 70 22.01 -9.31 32.78
CA GLY A 70 22.01 -9.73 31.38
C GLY A 70 20.65 -9.68 30.69
N GLU A 71 19.55 -9.63 31.44
CA GLU A 71 18.20 -9.50 30.84
C GLU A 71 17.94 -8.07 30.39
N ARG A 72 17.17 -7.92 29.31
CA ARG A 72 16.87 -6.64 28.66
C ARG A 72 15.94 -5.78 29.50
N ILE A 73 16.23 -4.48 29.54
CA ILE A 73 15.40 -3.48 30.20
C ILE A 73 14.47 -2.86 29.16
N ASN A 74 13.16 -2.95 29.36
CA ASN A 74 12.19 -2.31 28.51
C ASN A 74 11.97 -0.85 28.95
N VAL A 75 12.26 0.08 28.06
CA VAL A 75 12.09 1.50 28.29
C VAL A 75 10.65 1.89 27.97
N ARG A 76 9.90 2.36 28.98
CA ARG A 76 8.57 2.95 28.78
C ARG A 76 8.65 4.41 28.38
N ARG A 77 9.42 5.18 29.17
CA ARG A 77 9.50 6.62 28.99
C ARG A 77 10.80 7.15 29.57
N ILE A 78 11.49 8.00 28.84
CA ILE A 78 12.61 8.82 29.36
C ILE A 78 12.38 10.22 28.84
N GLU A 79 12.06 11.15 29.72
CA GLU A 79 11.71 12.48 29.32
C GLU A 79 12.25 13.61 30.18
N LYS A 80 12.44 14.73 29.54
CA LYS A 80 12.63 16.03 30.15
C LYS A 80 12.15 17.09 29.17
N GLU A 81 11.33 18.02 29.62
CA GLU A 81 10.80 19.11 28.81
C GLU A 81 11.90 19.86 28.04
N GLY A 82 11.74 19.97 26.71
CA GLY A 82 12.68 20.63 25.81
C GLY A 82 13.93 19.81 25.47
N TYR A 83 13.94 18.50 25.74
CA TYR A 83 15.06 17.60 25.45
C TYR A 83 14.58 16.34 24.73
N GLU A 84 15.43 15.79 23.86
CA GLU A 84 15.26 14.51 23.16
C GLU A 84 16.40 13.55 23.50
N ILE A 85 16.12 12.26 23.41
CA ILE A 85 17.12 11.21 23.59
C ILE A 85 18.08 11.24 22.39
N PHE A 86 19.37 11.38 22.65
CA PHE A 86 20.39 11.44 21.62
C PHE A 86 20.97 10.06 21.25
N ASN A 87 21.20 9.20 22.24
CA ASN A 87 21.73 7.84 22.05
C ASN A 87 20.59 6.79 22.10
N LYS A 88 19.59 6.92 21.22
CA LYS A 88 18.41 6.06 21.18
C LYS A 88 18.79 4.59 20.99
N ASP A 89 19.70 4.27 20.09
CA ASP A 89 20.13 2.91 19.77
C ASP A 89 20.73 2.16 20.99
N ALA A 90 21.42 2.89 21.87
CA ALA A 90 21.93 2.31 23.11
C ALA A 90 20.81 1.87 24.08
N LEU A 91 19.64 2.53 24.00
CA LEU A 91 18.48 2.14 24.82
C LEU A 91 17.83 0.86 24.30
N GLU A 92 17.83 0.66 23.02
CA GLU A 92 17.31 -0.55 22.38
C GLU A 92 18.12 -1.79 22.74
N GLN A 93 19.41 -1.62 23.10
CA GLN A 93 20.31 -2.69 23.52
C GLN A 93 20.57 -2.71 25.02
N TRP A 94 19.73 -2.01 25.82
CA TRP A 94 19.98 -1.85 27.24
C TRP A 94 19.69 -3.13 28.03
N ASN A 95 20.74 -3.84 28.39
CA ASN A 95 20.67 -5.02 29.27
C ASN A 95 21.03 -4.66 30.73
N LEU A 96 20.37 -5.32 31.67
CA LEU A 96 20.59 -5.09 33.10
C LEU A 96 22.03 -5.46 33.47
N ASN A 97 22.84 -4.45 33.81
CA ASN A 97 24.23 -4.64 34.26
C ASN A 97 24.48 -3.94 35.59
N PRO A 98 24.35 -4.63 36.73
CA PRO A 98 24.55 -4.05 38.05
C PRO A 98 25.98 -3.55 38.32
N THR A 99 26.97 -4.01 37.56
CA THR A 99 28.39 -3.71 37.75
C THR A 99 28.88 -2.51 36.95
N ALA A 100 28.13 -2.07 35.96
CA ALA A 100 28.48 -0.91 35.16
C ALA A 100 27.33 0.10 35.06
N PRO A 101 27.60 1.40 35.24
CA PRO A 101 26.58 2.44 35.09
C PRO A 101 26.20 2.61 33.60
N PHE A 102 24.91 2.68 33.32
CA PHE A 102 24.40 2.96 31.99
C PHE A 102 24.36 4.47 31.71
N MET A 103 24.71 4.89 30.51
CA MET A 103 24.73 6.32 30.15
C MET A 103 23.57 6.64 29.18
N ILE A 104 22.72 7.57 29.59
CA ILE A 104 21.69 8.16 28.75
C ILE A 104 22.19 9.55 28.32
N VAL A 105 22.19 9.81 27.03
CA VAL A 105 22.56 11.11 26.47
C VAL A 105 21.31 11.78 25.91
N MET A 106 21.06 13.03 26.30
CA MET A 106 19.94 13.83 25.80
C MET A 106 20.47 15.13 25.21
N CYS A 107 19.83 15.65 24.18
CA CYS A 107 20.12 16.96 23.61
C CYS A 107 18.87 17.84 23.66
N ARG A 108 19.05 19.15 23.52
CA ARG A 108 17.89 20.06 23.42
C ARG A 108 17.18 19.84 22.08
N SER A 109 15.86 19.71 22.12
CA SER A 109 15.02 19.43 20.95
C SER A 109 15.22 20.44 19.81
N ASN A 110 15.36 21.71 20.13
CA ASN A 110 15.64 22.73 19.12
C ASN A 110 17.01 22.58 18.44
N MET A 111 18.04 22.11 19.17
CA MET A 111 19.36 21.86 18.61
C MET A 111 19.34 20.63 17.69
N PHE A 112 18.67 19.56 18.12
CA PHE A 112 18.54 18.35 17.31
C PHE A 112 17.76 18.63 16.03
N LYS A 113 16.63 19.34 16.13
CA LYS A 113 15.86 19.78 14.97
C LYS A 113 16.69 20.62 14.00
N GLN A 114 17.47 21.61 14.49
CA GLN A 114 18.33 22.42 13.64
C GLN A 114 19.41 21.60 12.91
N LEU A 115 19.98 20.58 13.56
CA LEU A 115 20.92 19.66 12.91
C LEU A 115 20.25 18.87 11.79
N LYS A 116 19.08 18.27 12.06
CA LYS A 116 18.30 17.55 11.06
C LYS A 116 17.93 18.44 9.87
N ASP A 117 17.37 19.61 10.13
CA ASP A 117 16.98 20.57 9.10
C ASP A 117 18.19 20.97 8.22
N THR A 118 19.38 21.13 8.84
CA THR A 118 20.61 21.49 8.12
C THR A 118 21.07 20.35 7.20
N TYR A 119 21.12 19.13 7.71
CA TYR A 119 21.53 17.96 6.93
C TYR A 119 20.52 17.65 5.82
N TYR A 120 19.23 17.71 6.13
CA TYR A 120 18.15 17.48 5.17
C TYR A 120 18.23 18.47 3.99
N LYS A 121 18.36 19.76 4.29
CA LYS A 121 18.51 20.80 3.28
C LYS A 121 19.74 20.58 2.40
N ASN A 122 20.90 20.36 3.01
CA ASN A 122 22.16 20.22 2.29
C ASN A 122 22.16 18.98 1.36
N SER A 123 21.62 17.86 1.84
CA SER A 123 21.55 16.62 1.07
C SER A 123 20.50 16.73 -0.04
N GLY A 124 19.31 17.25 0.24
CA GLY A 124 18.27 17.45 -0.76
C GLY A 124 18.68 18.39 -1.90
N GLU A 125 19.34 19.52 -1.57
CA GLU A 125 19.88 20.43 -2.58
C GLU A 125 21.00 19.78 -3.43
N ARG A 126 21.80 18.91 -2.83
CA ARG A 126 22.83 18.16 -3.55
C ARG A 126 22.20 17.14 -4.50
N TYR A 127 21.24 16.36 -4.02
CA TYR A 127 20.51 15.38 -4.84
C TYR A 127 19.88 16.05 -6.06
N ALA A 128 19.18 17.16 -5.85
CA ALA A 128 18.57 17.91 -6.94
C ALA A 128 19.59 18.49 -7.96
N ARG A 129 20.81 18.86 -7.51
CA ARG A 129 21.87 19.30 -8.43
C ARG A 129 22.45 18.15 -9.24
N GLN A 130 22.67 17.00 -8.61
CA GLN A 130 23.19 15.80 -9.29
C GLN A 130 22.21 15.29 -10.34
N TYR A 131 20.96 15.19 -9.99
CA TYR A 131 19.89 14.79 -10.90
C TYR A 131 19.85 15.69 -12.14
N ARG A 132 19.81 17.01 -11.97
CA ARG A 132 19.82 17.97 -13.09
C ARG A 132 21.07 17.83 -13.96
N LYS A 133 22.25 17.69 -13.35
CA LYS A 133 23.50 17.51 -14.09
C LYS A 133 23.50 16.24 -14.94
N ALA A 134 23.00 15.14 -14.40
CA ALA A 134 22.93 13.88 -15.11
C ALA A 134 21.88 13.92 -16.23
N GLN A 135 20.73 14.57 -16.03
CA GLN A 135 19.75 14.83 -17.09
C GLN A 135 20.34 15.64 -18.25
N ASP A 136 21.06 16.72 -17.93
CA ASP A 136 21.70 17.58 -18.93
C ASP A 136 22.75 16.81 -19.74
N GLU A 137 23.52 15.93 -19.11
CA GLU A 137 24.51 15.09 -19.79
C GLU A 137 23.85 14.04 -20.70
N LEU A 138 22.81 13.36 -20.23
CA LEU A 138 22.02 12.43 -21.06
C LEU A 138 21.40 13.12 -22.27
N LYS A 139 20.82 14.32 -22.07
CA LYS A 139 20.29 15.15 -23.15
C LYS A 139 21.37 15.51 -24.16
N ARG A 140 22.56 15.91 -23.68
CA ARG A 140 23.71 16.22 -24.52
C ARG A 140 24.20 15.01 -25.34
N LEU A 141 24.25 13.82 -24.74
CA LEU A 141 24.63 12.59 -25.45
C LEU A 141 23.63 12.26 -26.55
N LYS A 142 22.32 12.44 -26.31
CA LYS A 142 21.26 12.30 -27.31
C LYS A 142 21.41 13.33 -28.45
N ASP A 143 21.59 14.62 -28.10
CA ASP A 143 21.69 15.70 -29.08
C ASP A 143 22.97 15.55 -29.94
N GLN A 144 24.01 14.90 -29.44
CA GLN A 144 25.23 14.53 -30.17
C GLN A 144 25.10 13.20 -30.96
N ASN A 145 23.92 12.58 -31.00
CA ASN A 145 23.67 11.25 -31.59
C ASN A 145 24.60 10.15 -31.09
N LYS A 146 25.10 10.26 -29.87
CA LYS A 146 25.93 9.26 -29.20
C LYS A 146 25.10 8.15 -28.57
N ILE A 147 23.84 8.41 -28.28
CA ILE A 147 22.85 7.46 -27.80
C ILE A 147 21.58 7.57 -28.63
N GLN A 148 20.88 6.46 -28.83
CA GLN A 148 19.61 6.39 -29.54
C GLN A 148 18.49 6.96 -28.64
N GLN A 149 17.36 7.36 -29.25
CA GLN A 149 16.19 7.89 -28.51
C GLN A 149 15.71 6.89 -27.42
N LYS A 150 15.69 5.59 -27.73
CA LYS A 150 15.31 4.54 -26.79
C LYS A 150 16.30 4.47 -25.63
N GLU A 151 17.58 4.43 -25.90
CA GLU A 151 18.65 4.40 -24.90
C GLU A 151 18.69 5.68 -24.02
N TYR A 152 18.34 6.84 -24.61
CA TYR A 152 18.20 8.09 -23.85
C TYR A 152 17.07 7.99 -22.84
N ILE A 153 15.92 7.46 -23.25
CA ILE A 153 14.76 7.26 -22.38
C ILE A 153 15.12 6.26 -21.26
N GLU A 154 15.67 5.11 -21.61
CA GLU A 154 16.07 4.07 -20.65
C GLU A 154 17.06 4.59 -19.59
N ARG A 155 18.06 5.38 -20.00
CA ARG A 155 19.04 5.95 -19.06
C ARG A 155 18.50 7.12 -18.24
N LEU A 156 17.59 7.91 -18.82
CA LEU A 156 16.92 8.98 -18.09
C LEU A 156 16.04 8.40 -16.98
N GLU A 157 15.29 7.37 -17.30
CA GLU A 157 14.44 6.64 -16.39
C GLU A 157 15.25 6.00 -15.25
N GLN A 158 16.40 5.34 -15.54
CA GLN A 158 17.29 4.81 -14.51
C GLN A 158 17.80 5.91 -13.55
N LEU A 159 18.09 7.09 -14.07
CA LEU A 159 18.56 8.23 -13.27
C LEU A 159 17.45 8.78 -12.36
N GLU A 160 16.23 8.86 -12.91
CA GLU A 160 15.06 9.35 -12.16
C GLU A 160 14.73 8.43 -10.98
N GLN A 161 14.87 7.14 -11.16
CA GLN A 161 14.67 6.10 -10.19
C GLN A 161 15.63 6.14 -9.01
N GLU A 162 16.88 6.33 -9.31
CA GLU A 162 17.94 6.38 -8.32
C GLU A 162 17.79 7.61 -7.42
N TYR A 163 17.36 8.75 -7.98
CA TYR A 163 17.08 9.98 -7.24
C TYR A 163 15.94 9.83 -6.25
N GLY A 164 14.88 9.14 -6.63
CA GLY A 164 13.70 8.97 -5.80
C GLY A 164 13.95 8.09 -4.58
N ARG A 165 14.59 6.92 -4.74
CA ARG A 165 14.97 6.04 -3.62
C ARG A 165 15.77 6.75 -2.54
N GLN A 166 16.54 7.73 -2.93
CA GLN A 166 17.38 8.49 -1.99
C GLN A 166 16.59 9.53 -1.21
N LEU A 167 15.61 10.17 -1.84
CA LEU A 167 14.71 11.07 -1.13
C LEU A 167 13.85 10.33 -0.11
N GLU A 168 13.41 9.14 -0.45
CA GLU A 168 12.60 8.26 0.42
C GLU A 168 13.32 7.94 1.73
N ASN A 169 14.61 7.69 1.66
CA ASN A 169 15.43 7.31 2.81
C ASN A 169 16.12 8.48 3.51
N LEU A 170 16.00 9.69 2.96
CA LEU A 170 16.76 10.84 3.44
C LEU A 170 16.48 11.17 4.91
N ASP A 171 15.24 11.05 5.39
CA ASP A 171 14.92 11.37 6.78
C ASP A 171 15.62 10.41 7.76
N ASN A 172 15.64 9.10 7.44
CA ASN A 172 16.34 8.10 8.22
C ASN A 172 17.85 8.34 8.24
N TYR A 173 18.43 8.66 7.09
CA TYR A 173 19.86 8.99 7.00
C TYR A 173 20.21 10.22 7.81
N VAL A 174 19.40 11.26 7.69
CA VAL A 174 19.57 12.52 8.43
C VAL A 174 19.42 12.31 9.93
N ASP A 175 18.46 11.48 10.36
CA ASP A 175 18.25 11.17 11.78
C ASP A 175 19.46 10.43 12.38
N ARG A 176 19.95 9.38 11.73
CA ARG A 176 21.15 8.64 12.14
C ARG A 176 22.39 9.54 12.17
N PHE A 177 22.60 10.31 11.11
CA PHE A 177 23.77 11.20 11.02
C PHE A 177 23.73 12.33 12.05
N ALA A 178 22.56 12.90 12.35
CA ALA A 178 22.39 13.95 13.35
C ALA A 178 22.64 13.43 14.79
N ARG A 179 22.59 12.12 15.02
CA ARG A 179 22.86 11.48 16.33
C ARG A 179 24.32 11.11 16.54
N ILE A 180 25.22 11.39 15.58
CA ILE A 180 26.65 11.13 15.75
C ILE A 180 27.19 11.98 16.90
N ASP A 181 27.77 11.32 17.89
CA ASP A 181 28.36 11.99 19.06
C ASP A 181 29.76 12.52 18.76
N LEU A 182 29.83 13.79 18.44
CA LEU A 182 31.10 14.43 18.08
C LEU A 182 32.17 14.40 19.21
N SER A 183 31.78 14.08 20.45
CA SER A 183 32.76 13.96 21.54
C SER A 183 33.44 12.58 21.61
N GLU A 184 32.92 11.60 20.88
CA GLU A 184 33.39 10.21 20.88
C GLU A 184 34.15 9.82 19.61
N ILE A 185 34.21 10.69 18.60
CA ILE A 185 34.86 10.42 17.32
C ILE A 185 36.20 11.17 17.18
N SER A 186 37.06 10.72 16.27
CA SER A 186 38.36 11.27 16.05
C SER A 186 38.31 12.75 15.55
N PRO A 187 39.35 13.56 15.78
CA PRO A 187 39.39 14.93 15.26
C PRO A 187 39.22 15.03 13.74
N VAL A 188 39.71 14.05 12.98
CA VAL A 188 39.56 13.98 11.53
C VAL A 188 38.10 13.75 11.14
N GLU A 189 37.40 12.83 11.82
CA GLU A 189 35.99 12.60 11.58
C GLU A 189 35.11 13.78 12.00
N GLN A 190 35.49 14.49 13.10
CA GLN A 190 34.81 15.74 13.47
C GLN A 190 34.93 16.80 12.33
N GLU A 191 36.10 16.92 11.69
CA GLU A 191 36.28 17.81 10.54
C GLU A 191 35.41 17.37 9.34
N ILE A 192 35.32 16.06 9.09
CA ILE A 192 34.50 15.53 8.00
C ILE A 192 33.00 15.85 8.25
N ILE A 193 32.51 15.70 9.48
CA ILE A 193 31.13 16.04 9.81
C ILE A 193 30.86 17.54 9.68
N GLU A 194 31.83 18.41 10.01
CA GLU A 194 31.70 19.84 9.75
C GLU A 194 31.57 20.17 8.27
N LEU A 195 32.24 19.42 7.39
CA LEU A 195 32.07 19.56 5.95
C LEU A 195 30.65 19.20 5.51
N VAL A 196 30.08 18.13 6.05
CA VAL A 196 28.67 17.75 5.78
C VAL A 196 27.71 18.85 6.26
N GLN A 197 27.93 19.40 7.46
CA GLN A 197 27.10 20.49 7.99
C GLN A 197 27.23 21.77 7.13
N ALA A 198 28.36 22.00 6.52
CA ALA A 198 28.58 23.11 5.61
C ALA A 198 28.05 22.86 4.17
N GLY A 199 27.41 21.70 3.90
CA GLY A 199 26.91 21.31 2.57
C GLY A 199 28.02 20.87 1.59
N LYS A 200 29.24 20.60 2.09
CA LYS A 200 30.41 20.17 1.30
C LYS A 200 30.54 18.64 1.32
N ILE A 201 29.45 17.95 0.93
CA ILE A 201 29.36 16.49 1.07
C ILE A 201 30.41 15.77 0.23
N ASP A 202 30.74 16.26 -0.97
CA ASP A 202 31.79 15.67 -1.83
C ASP A 202 33.19 15.74 -1.19
N GLU A 203 33.50 16.84 -0.51
CA GLU A 203 34.76 16.98 0.22
C GLU A 203 34.80 16.03 1.43
N ALA A 204 33.67 15.85 2.09
CA ALA A 204 33.51 14.89 3.20
C ALA A 204 33.71 13.43 2.76
N ILE A 205 33.10 13.04 1.65
CA ILE A 205 33.27 11.71 1.06
C ILE A 205 34.74 11.46 0.69
N ALA A 206 35.38 12.39 0.00
CA ALA A 206 36.78 12.26 -0.38
C ALA A 206 37.69 12.07 0.86
N LYS A 207 37.43 12.80 1.95
CA LYS A 207 38.20 12.63 3.20
C LYS A 207 37.97 11.28 3.86
N TYR A 208 36.74 10.70 3.82
CA TYR A 208 36.53 9.33 4.28
C TYR A 208 37.26 8.30 3.40
N GLU A 209 37.28 8.47 2.08
CA GLU A 209 38.08 7.62 1.18
C GLU A 209 39.56 7.67 1.50
N GLU A 210 40.11 8.85 1.85
CA GLU A 210 41.51 9.01 2.27
C GLU A 210 41.83 8.27 3.58
N LEU A 211 40.89 8.10 4.49
CA LEU A 211 41.09 7.31 5.72
C LEU A 211 41.35 5.83 5.45
N ASN A 212 40.90 5.34 4.30
CA ASN A 212 41.09 3.94 3.85
C ASN A 212 40.65 2.92 4.88
N ALA A 213 39.53 3.22 5.57
CA ALA A 213 39.05 2.46 6.71
C ALA A 213 38.63 1.02 6.32
N LYS A 214 37.98 0.87 5.16
CA LYS A 214 37.60 -0.46 4.64
C LYS A 214 38.81 -1.39 4.46
N GLU A 215 39.87 -0.91 3.81
CA GLU A 215 41.07 -1.73 3.56
C GLU A 215 41.80 -2.08 4.84
N LYS A 216 41.87 -1.11 5.79
CA LYS A 216 42.40 -1.38 7.12
C LYS A 216 41.58 -2.41 7.89
N LEU A 217 40.24 -2.35 7.77
CA LEU A 217 39.34 -3.29 8.39
C LEU A 217 39.51 -4.70 7.80
N LEU A 218 39.55 -4.81 6.46
CA LEU A 218 39.77 -6.08 5.78
C LEU A 218 41.12 -6.71 6.15
N ASP A 219 42.18 -5.92 6.24
CA ASP A 219 43.49 -6.36 6.73
C ASP A 219 43.43 -6.84 8.19
N GLY A 220 42.70 -6.10 9.05
CA GLY A 220 42.48 -6.47 10.44
C GLY A 220 41.70 -7.78 10.60
N ILE A 221 40.63 -7.95 9.81
CA ILE A 221 39.84 -9.19 9.77
C ILE A 221 40.71 -10.39 9.31
N SER A 222 41.51 -10.21 8.26
CA SER A 222 42.42 -11.25 7.77
C SER A 222 43.44 -11.63 8.85
N LYS A 223 44.08 -10.65 9.50
CA LYS A 223 45.03 -10.90 10.59
C LYS A 223 44.38 -11.63 11.78
N ARG A 224 43.14 -11.27 12.12
CA ARG A 224 42.41 -11.97 13.19
C ARG A 224 42.14 -13.44 12.84
N LYS A 225 41.78 -13.76 11.60
CA LYS A 225 41.63 -15.14 11.12
C LYS A 225 42.97 -15.92 11.22
N GLU A 226 44.06 -15.31 10.76
CA GLU A 226 45.39 -15.93 10.82
C GLU A 226 45.83 -16.19 12.27
N VAL A 227 45.58 -15.26 13.20
CA VAL A 227 45.84 -15.43 14.63
C VAL A 227 44.96 -16.50 15.25
N GLY A 228 43.65 -16.55 14.90
CA GLY A 228 42.71 -17.56 15.38
C GLY A 228 43.05 -18.99 14.91
N GLU A 229 43.56 -19.12 13.71
CA GLU A 229 44.05 -20.43 13.19
C GLU A 229 45.39 -20.90 13.78
N ALA A 230 46.23 -19.94 14.17
CA ALA A 230 47.59 -20.24 14.62
C ALA A 230 47.70 -20.57 16.10
N ILE A 231 46.91 -20.07 17.01
CA ILE A 231 47.14 -20.23 18.45
C ILE A 231 45.87 -20.07 19.31
N SER A 232 45.55 -21.08 20.12
CA SER A 232 44.61 -21.06 21.23
C SER A 232 45.12 -20.28 22.49
N THR A 233 46.22 -19.56 22.45
CA THR A 233 46.92 -18.96 23.60
C THR A 233 47.17 -17.43 23.56
N LEU A 234 46.79 -16.71 22.51
CA LEU A 234 47.07 -15.26 22.43
C LEU A 234 45.76 -14.41 22.60
N THR A 235 45.10 -14.55 23.74
CA THR A 235 43.89 -13.80 24.11
C THR A 235 44.07 -12.27 24.15
N GLU A 236 45.28 -11.75 24.27
CA GLU A 236 45.53 -10.31 24.33
C GLU A 236 45.68 -9.70 22.93
N VAL A 237 46.34 -10.37 22.00
CA VAL A 237 46.47 -9.92 20.61
C VAL A 237 45.11 -10.01 19.90
N ASP A 238 44.37 -11.05 20.11
CA ASP A 238 43.00 -11.18 19.53
C ASP A 238 42.06 -10.12 20.10
N ARG A 239 42.10 -9.82 21.42
CA ARG A 239 41.33 -8.72 22.02
C ARG A 239 41.69 -7.34 21.45
N ASN A 240 42.96 -7.07 21.22
CA ASN A 240 43.40 -5.79 20.66
C ASN A 240 42.97 -5.67 19.19
N LEU A 241 43.15 -6.74 18.39
CA LEU A 241 42.64 -6.77 17.01
C LEU A 241 41.13 -6.65 16.92
N ALA A 242 40.38 -7.24 17.84
CA ALA A 242 38.93 -7.08 17.91
C ALA A 242 38.54 -5.64 18.20
N ALA A 243 39.15 -5.00 19.20
CA ALA A 243 38.87 -3.60 19.55
C ALA A 243 39.25 -2.62 18.42
N ASP A 244 40.34 -2.89 17.71
CA ASP A 244 40.75 -2.10 16.54
C ASP A 244 39.77 -2.30 15.38
N ASN A 245 39.27 -3.52 15.14
CA ASN A 245 38.27 -3.79 14.13
C ASN A 245 36.93 -3.15 14.47
N ASP A 246 36.47 -3.21 15.73
CA ASP A 246 35.22 -2.58 16.16
C ASP A 246 35.27 -1.05 15.91
N THR A 247 36.40 -0.42 16.16
CA THR A 247 36.62 0.99 15.84
C THR A 247 36.53 1.26 14.32
N LEU A 248 37.10 0.37 13.51
CA LEU A 248 37.09 0.50 12.04
C LEU A 248 35.70 0.23 11.46
N TYR A 249 34.93 -0.74 12.03
CA TYR A 249 33.51 -0.93 11.67
C TYR A 249 32.73 0.38 11.87
N ALA A 250 32.85 1.03 13.02
CA ALA A 250 32.16 2.28 13.29
C ALA A 250 32.58 3.43 12.33
N VAL A 251 33.84 3.47 11.90
CA VAL A 251 34.31 4.45 10.90
C VAL A 251 33.68 4.17 9.54
N VAL A 252 33.61 2.90 9.11
CA VAL A 252 32.99 2.52 7.84
C VAL A 252 31.49 2.79 7.87
N GLU A 253 30.82 2.53 8.97
CA GLU A 253 29.40 2.85 9.13
C GLU A 253 29.13 4.35 8.95
N ARG A 254 29.92 5.21 9.59
CA ARG A 254 29.84 6.67 9.38
C ARG A 254 30.19 7.09 7.94
N GLN A 255 31.09 6.38 7.28
CA GLN A 255 31.35 6.58 5.85
C GLN A 255 30.11 6.24 5.02
N ILE A 256 29.44 5.12 5.31
CA ILE A 256 28.19 4.74 4.65
C ILE A 256 27.10 5.81 4.87
N GLN A 257 26.90 6.25 6.11
CA GLN A 257 25.95 7.32 6.43
C GLN A 257 26.26 8.61 5.67
N THR A 258 27.54 8.97 5.53
CA THR A 258 27.94 10.12 4.73
C THR A 258 27.70 9.93 3.24
N LEU A 259 27.95 8.72 2.72
CA LEU A 259 27.63 8.37 1.34
C LEU A 259 26.11 8.41 1.09
N GLN A 260 25.31 7.97 2.04
CA GLN A 260 23.84 8.05 2.00
C GLN A 260 23.36 9.51 1.90
N LEU A 261 23.94 10.41 2.68
CA LEU A 261 23.68 11.85 2.55
C LEU A 261 24.19 12.43 1.23
N GLY A 262 25.12 11.76 0.60
CA GLY A 262 25.76 12.16 -0.64
C GLY A 262 25.00 11.86 -1.92
N GLY A 263 24.00 10.99 -1.90
CA GLY A 263 23.15 10.76 -3.05
C GLY A 263 23.40 9.46 -3.81
N ALA A 264 22.53 9.19 -4.85
CA ALA A 264 22.38 7.94 -5.59
C ALA A 264 23.63 7.40 -6.25
N GLU A 265 24.47 8.30 -6.74
CA GLU A 265 25.75 7.88 -7.34
C GLU A 265 26.63 7.05 -6.39
N ASN A 266 26.26 7.05 -5.09
CA ASN A 266 26.98 6.32 -4.06
C ASN A 266 26.38 4.94 -3.74
N SER A 267 25.17 4.59 -4.23
CA SER A 267 24.52 3.32 -3.86
C SER A 267 25.36 2.10 -4.22
N GLY A 268 26.04 2.13 -5.35
CA GLY A 268 27.02 1.10 -5.72
C GLY A 268 28.25 1.03 -4.81
N LYS A 269 28.68 2.16 -4.22
CA LYS A 269 29.77 2.18 -3.24
C LYS A 269 29.29 1.64 -1.90
N ILE A 270 28.11 2.04 -1.47
CA ILE A 270 27.48 1.58 -0.23
C ILE A 270 27.26 0.06 -0.27
N ARG A 271 26.68 -0.45 -1.37
CA ARG A 271 26.52 -1.90 -1.57
C ARG A 271 27.85 -2.65 -1.44
N ARG A 272 28.92 -2.13 -2.08
CA ARG A 272 30.25 -2.75 -1.98
C ARG A 272 30.82 -2.69 -0.56
N LEU A 273 30.60 -1.62 0.18
CA LEU A 273 31.07 -1.54 1.57
C LEU A 273 30.38 -2.59 2.42
N TYR A 274 29.06 -2.70 2.33
CA TYR A 274 28.31 -3.71 3.07
C TYR A 274 28.70 -5.15 2.66
N CYS A 275 28.60 -5.46 1.37
CA CYS A 275 28.82 -6.83 0.88
C CYS A 275 30.27 -7.31 1.05
N ASP A 276 31.27 -6.49 0.70
CA ASP A 276 32.67 -6.88 0.80
C ASP A 276 33.09 -7.16 2.25
N ILE A 277 32.59 -6.38 3.20
CA ILE A 277 32.89 -6.59 4.62
C ILE A 277 32.13 -7.80 5.17
N ALA A 278 30.84 -7.95 4.84
CA ALA A 278 30.02 -9.08 5.24
C ALA A 278 30.55 -10.41 4.68
N ASP A 279 31.10 -10.40 3.47
CA ASP A 279 31.74 -11.60 2.88
C ASP A 279 33.12 -11.89 3.49
N ALA A 280 33.85 -10.84 3.91
CA ALA A 280 35.14 -11.01 4.56
C ALA A 280 34.98 -11.49 6.01
N ASP A 281 33.98 -10.98 6.75
CA ASP A 281 33.72 -11.37 8.15
C ASP A 281 32.30 -11.93 8.30
N THR A 282 32.12 -13.19 7.96
CA THR A 282 30.85 -13.90 8.18
C THR A 282 30.56 -14.21 9.64
N THR A 283 31.41 -13.79 10.59
CA THR A 283 31.19 -13.96 12.03
C THR A 283 30.54 -12.74 12.68
N ASN A 284 30.57 -11.57 12.04
CA ASN A 284 29.90 -10.38 12.51
C ASN A 284 28.41 -10.40 12.14
N ILE A 285 27.59 -10.85 13.09
CA ILE A 285 26.15 -11.05 12.89
C ILE A 285 25.43 -9.73 12.58
N ASP A 286 25.77 -8.65 13.31
CA ASP A 286 25.10 -7.36 13.11
C ASP A 286 25.40 -6.78 11.74
N TRP A 287 26.65 -6.89 11.27
CA TRP A 287 27.00 -6.44 9.92
C TRP A 287 26.35 -7.27 8.80
N LEU A 288 26.18 -8.58 9.02
CA LEU A 288 25.41 -9.43 8.10
C LEU A 288 23.92 -9.03 8.07
N ILE A 289 23.35 -8.71 9.23
CA ILE A 289 21.96 -8.23 9.34
C ILE A 289 21.82 -6.88 8.63
N ASP A 290 22.70 -5.93 8.88
CA ASP A 290 22.66 -4.59 8.28
C ASP A 290 22.84 -4.66 6.76
N THR A 291 23.69 -5.60 6.27
CA THR A 291 23.82 -5.88 4.84
C THR A 291 22.52 -6.43 4.27
N GLY A 292 21.88 -7.37 4.96
CA GLY A 292 20.58 -7.91 4.57
C GLY A 292 19.49 -6.85 4.53
N ASN A 293 19.41 -6.01 5.57
CA ASN A 293 18.45 -4.89 5.64
C ASN A 293 18.67 -3.89 4.51
N PHE A 294 19.93 -3.52 4.24
CA PHE A 294 20.25 -2.61 3.14
C PHE A 294 19.81 -3.17 1.78
N LEU A 295 20.07 -4.45 1.55
CA LEU A 295 19.68 -5.11 0.30
C LEU A 295 18.16 -5.22 0.16
N TYR A 296 17.46 -5.49 1.25
CA TYR A 296 16.01 -5.57 1.30
C TYR A 296 15.33 -4.21 1.13
N GLU A 297 15.64 -3.26 2.01
CA GLU A 297 14.93 -1.98 2.09
C GLU A 297 15.33 -1.00 0.97
N TYR A 298 16.64 -0.96 0.62
CA TYR A 298 17.18 0.08 -0.25
C TYR A 298 17.54 -0.40 -1.65
N ALA A 299 17.98 -1.64 -1.79
CA ALA A 299 18.35 -2.19 -3.09
C ALA A 299 17.22 -3.00 -3.75
N ALA A 300 16.14 -3.30 -3.02
CA ALA A 300 15.06 -4.20 -3.43
C ALA A 300 15.57 -5.56 -3.97
N ASP A 301 16.70 -6.02 -3.42
CA ASP A 301 17.33 -7.29 -3.80
C ASP A 301 17.02 -8.34 -2.73
N HIS A 302 15.76 -8.77 -2.71
CA HIS A 302 15.21 -9.67 -1.68
C HIS A 302 15.95 -11.00 -1.64
N GLN A 303 16.39 -11.53 -2.79
CA GLN A 303 17.13 -12.79 -2.84
C GLN A 303 18.51 -12.66 -2.20
N ALA A 304 19.27 -11.60 -2.51
CA ALA A 304 20.55 -11.34 -1.87
C ALA A 304 20.37 -11.08 -0.37
N ALA A 305 19.31 -10.37 0.04
CA ALA A 305 18.98 -10.15 1.46
C ALA A 305 18.77 -11.47 2.19
N LEU A 306 18.00 -12.43 1.63
CA LEU A 306 17.82 -13.76 2.20
C LEU A 306 19.16 -14.50 2.39
N ASP A 307 20.07 -14.39 1.41
CA ASP A 307 21.37 -15.08 1.49
C ASP A 307 22.23 -14.52 2.64
N TYR A 308 22.23 -13.18 2.85
CA TYR A 308 22.95 -12.60 3.98
C TYR A 308 22.26 -12.88 5.32
N PHE A 309 20.95 -12.87 5.41
CA PHE A 309 20.25 -13.30 6.62
C PHE A 309 20.47 -14.79 6.92
N ARG A 310 20.57 -15.67 5.92
CA ARG A 310 20.94 -17.07 6.14
C ARG A 310 22.38 -17.22 6.66
N LYS A 311 23.33 -16.44 6.15
CA LYS A 311 24.69 -16.37 6.70
C LYS A 311 24.67 -15.86 8.15
N ALA A 312 23.89 -14.81 8.44
CA ALA A 312 23.71 -14.28 9.79
C ALA A 312 23.12 -15.34 10.74
N LEU A 313 22.11 -16.09 10.28
CA LEU A 313 21.51 -17.17 11.06
C LEU A 313 22.52 -18.25 11.42
N ALA A 314 23.27 -18.72 10.46
CA ALA A 314 24.30 -19.75 10.67
C ALA A 314 25.38 -19.28 11.68
N SER A 315 25.78 -17.99 11.57
CA SER A 315 26.74 -17.40 12.48
C SER A 315 26.18 -17.21 13.89
N ALA A 316 24.92 -16.75 14.02
CA ALA A 316 24.24 -16.60 15.30
C ALA A 316 24.05 -17.93 16.01
N GLU A 317 23.65 -18.98 15.30
CA GLU A 317 23.51 -20.33 15.85
C GLU A 317 24.87 -20.89 16.35
N ALA A 318 25.95 -20.63 15.61
CA ALA A 318 27.29 -21.10 15.97
C ALA A 318 27.87 -20.37 17.18
N GLN A 319 27.62 -19.07 17.34
CA GLN A 319 28.22 -18.25 18.39
C GLN A 319 27.39 -18.24 19.68
N HIS A 320 26.07 -18.16 19.54
CA HIS A 320 25.16 -17.96 20.68
C HIS A 320 24.27 -19.19 20.95
N GLY A 321 24.29 -20.16 20.04
CA GLY A 321 23.45 -21.36 20.12
C GLY A 321 22.04 -21.12 19.54
N PRO A 322 21.34 -22.23 19.19
CA PRO A 322 20.10 -22.15 18.37
C PRO A 322 18.88 -21.58 19.10
N ARG A 323 19.02 -21.16 20.35
CA ARG A 323 17.94 -20.58 21.17
C ARG A 323 18.34 -19.25 21.82
N SER A 324 19.10 -18.45 21.11
CA SER A 324 19.50 -17.10 21.55
C SER A 324 18.61 -16.02 20.92
N GLU A 325 18.63 -14.81 21.48
CA GLU A 325 17.91 -13.66 20.92
C GLU A 325 18.48 -13.26 19.56
N GLU A 326 19.79 -13.39 19.37
CA GLU A 326 20.44 -13.11 18.08
C GLU A 326 19.87 -14.01 16.98
N VAL A 327 19.62 -15.28 17.26
CA VAL A 327 18.99 -16.22 16.34
C VAL A 327 17.53 -15.80 16.08
N ALA A 328 16.80 -15.42 17.12
CA ALA A 328 15.41 -14.97 16.97
C ALA A 328 15.31 -13.65 16.15
N LYS A 329 16.24 -12.72 16.34
CA LYS A 329 16.33 -11.47 15.56
C LYS A 329 16.48 -11.78 14.07
N VAL A 330 17.42 -12.66 13.72
CA VAL A 330 17.65 -13.03 12.31
C VAL A 330 16.48 -13.81 11.72
N MET A 331 15.89 -14.74 12.47
CA MET A 331 14.71 -15.47 12.02
C MET A 331 13.51 -14.55 11.78
N ASN A 332 13.33 -13.53 12.62
CA ASN A 332 12.30 -12.53 12.42
C ASN A 332 12.47 -11.78 11.10
N ASN A 333 13.70 -11.36 10.77
CA ASN A 333 13.98 -10.68 9.49
C ASN A 333 13.79 -11.62 8.30
N LEU A 334 14.24 -12.88 8.39
CA LEU A 334 13.97 -13.90 7.36
C LEU A 334 12.48 -14.09 7.14
N GLY A 335 11.69 -14.10 8.22
CA GLY A 335 10.24 -14.22 8.14
C GLY A 335 9.59 -13.06 7.39
N VAL A 336 10.02 -11.83 7.66
CA VAL A 336 9.51 -10.63 6.97
C VAL A 336 9.81 -10.71 5.47
N VAL A 337 11.06 -10.99 5.08
CA VAL A 337 11.41 -11.06 3.66
C VAL A 337 10.70 -12.21 2.94
N CYS A 338 10.54 -13.37 3.59
CA CYS A 338 9.75 -14.47 3.03
C CYS A 338 8.27 -14.09 2.84
N ASN A 339 7.70 -13.29 3.76
CA ASN A 339 6.33 -12.79 3.63
C ASN A 339 6.17 -11.94 2.38
N ASP A 340 7.05 -10.98 2.16
CA ASP A 340 7.00 -10.08 1.00
C ASP A 340 7.22 -10.81 -0.34
N LEU A 341 7.93 -11.93 -0.30
CA LEU A 341 8.07 -12.82 -1.46
C LEU A 341 6.85 -13.74 -1.68
N GLY A 342 5.85 -13.72 -0.78
CA GLY A 342 4.70 -14.63 -0.82
C GLY A 342 5.00 -16.05 -0.34
N GLU A 343 6.18 -16.29 0.26
CA GLU A 343 6.59 -17.59 0.83
C GLU A 343 6.00 -17.77 2.24
N PHE A 344 4.69 -17.63 2.39
CA PHE A 344 4.01 -17.56 3.70
C PHE A 344 4.32 -18.74 4.64
N SER A 345 4.47 -19.94 4.08
CA SER A 345 4.81 -21.12 4.89
C SER A 345 6.19 -20.99 5.54
N ASN A 346 7.19 -20.51 4.78
CA ASN A 346 8.53 -20.27 5.29
C ASN A 346 8.54 -19.10 6.27
N ALA A 347 7.80 -18.03 5.97
CA ALA A 347 7.64 -16.87 6.85
C ALA A 347 7.09 -17.28 8.21
N LEU A 348 5.98 -18.03 8.23
CA LEU A 348 5.37 -18.53 9.47
C LEU A 348 6.31 -19.46 10.27
N ASP A 349 7.09 -20.33 9.61
CA ASP A 349 8.06 -21.19 10.31
C ASP A 349 9.15 -20.36 10.99
N TYR A 350 9.75 -19.41 10.28
CA TYR A 350 10.79 -18.54 10.84
C TYR A 350 10.25 -17.67 11.97
N LEU A 351 9.09 -17.02 11.78
CA LEU A 351 8.49 -16.16 12.79
C LEU A 351 8.03 -16.93 14.02
N GLN A 352 7.45 -18.13 13.86
CA GLN A 352 7.04 -18.96 15.00
C GLN A 352 8.25 -19.41 15.82
N ARG A 353 9.33 -19.82 15.16
CA ARG A 353 10.58 -20.19 15.86
C ARG A 353 11.21 -18.99 16.56
N ALA A 354 11.18 -17.81 15.94
CA ALA A 354 11.62 -16.57 16.58
C ALA A 354 10.79 -16.27 17.84
N LEU A 355 9.47 -16.42 17.76
CA LEU A 355 8.55 -16.23 18.86
C LEU A 355 8.84 -17.22 20.01
N ASP A 356 9.00 -18.50 19.71
CA ASP A 356 9.27 -19.54 20.72
C ASP A 356 10.57 -19.25 21.47
N ILE A 357 11.61 -18.77 20.77
CA ILE A 357 12.87 -18.35 21.39
C ILE A 357 12.65 -17.11 22.25
N ARG A 358 12.00 -16.06 21.74
CA ARG A 358 11.74 -14.81 22.47
C ARG A 358 10.89 -15.04 23.72
N LEU A 359 9.88 -15.88 23.64
CA LEU A 359 9.08 -16.28 24.81
C LEU A 359 9.94 -16.99 25.87
N ALA A 360 10.87 -17.83 25.45
CA ALA A 360 11.75 -18.55 26.38
C ALA A 360 12.85 -17.67 26.98
N VAL A 361 13.41 -16.73 26.21
CA VAL A 361 14.58 -15.91 26.60
C VAL A 361 14.17 -14.58 27.22
N LEU A 362 13.19 -13.89 26.62
CA LEU A 362 12.76 -12.54 27.01
C LEU A 362 11.46 -12.54 27.81
N GLY A 363 10.67 -13.61 27.68
CA GLY A 363 9.33 -13.69 28.27
C GLY A 363 8.24 -13.04 27.40
N GLU A 364 6.99 -13.17 27.83
CA GLU A 364 5.82 -12.67 27.11
C GLU A 364 5.76 -11.12 27.15
N GLU A 365 6.05 -10.51 28.28
CA GLU A 365 5.98 -9.05 28.47
C GLU A 365 7.26 -8.35 27.98
N ASN A 366 7.53 -8.43 26.66
CA ASN A 366 8.69 -7.80 26.03
C ASN A 366 8.33 -7.22 24.68
N ALA A 367 8.80 -6.00 24.36
CA ALA A 367 8.51 -5.30 23.10
C ALA A 367 8.95 -6.09 21.87
N LEU A 368 10.09 -6.78 21.88
CA LEU A 368 10.55 -7.61 20.76
C LEU A 368 9.65 -8.85 20.55
N THR A 369 9.06 -9.37 21.66
CA THR A 369 8.06 -10.43 21.54
C THR A 369 6.78 -9.89 20.87
N ALA A 370 6.37 -8.66 21.21
CA ALA A 370 5.25 -7.98 20.56
C ALA A 370 5.51 -7.77 19.06
N THR A 371 6.69 -7.30 18.66
CA THR A 371 7.06 -7.16 17.23
C THR A 371 6.96 -8.49 16.47
N THR A 372 7.36 -9.62 17.10
CA THR A 372 7.20 -10.92 16.44
C THR A 372 5.72 -11.30 16.27
N TYR A 373 4.87 -10.97 17.25
CA TYR A 373 3.43 -11.15 17.12
C TYR A 373 2.85 -10.28 16.01
N GLU A 374 3.31 -9.03 15.86
CA GLU A 374 2.90 -8.14 14.74
C GLU A 374 3.28 -8.74 13.39
N ASN A 375 4.51 -9.22 13.22
CA ASN A 375 4.96 -9.83 11.98
C ASN A 375 4.22 -11.14 11.67
N LEU A 376 3.90 -11.96 12.67
CA LEU A 376 3.02 -13.12 12.50
C LEU A 376 1.61 -12.69 12.08
N GLY A 377 1.09 -11.62 12.70
CA GLY A 377 -0.19 -11.03 12.34
C GLY A 377 -0.24 -10.58 10.88
N ASN A 378 0.80 -9.87 10.42
CA ASN A 378 0.93 -9.44 9.03
C ASN A 378 0.97 -10.65 8.07
N THR A 379 1.78 -11.66 8.39
CA THR A 379 1.86 -12.87 7.56
C THR A 379 0.53 -13.62 7.48
N TYR A 380 -0.23 -13.71 8.59
CA TYR A 380 -1.55 -14.30 8.57
C TYR A 380 -2.56 -13.44 7.80
N LEU A 381 -2.44 -12.11 7.84
CA LEU A 381 -3.29 -11.19 7.07
C LEU A 381 -3.06 -11.39 5.57
N ASP A 382 -1.79 -11.38 5.15
CA ASP A 382 -1.39 -11.53 3.76
C ASP A 382 -1.70 -12.94 3.21
N SER A 383 -1.58 -13.96 4.07
CA SER A 383 -2.02 -15.33 3.71
C SER A 383 -3.53 -15.56 3.83
N GLY A 384 -4.33 -14.53 4.14
CA GLY A 384 -5.80 -14.54 4.15
C GLY A 384 -6.46 -15.04 5.45
N ASP A 385 -5.70 -15.41 6.49
CA ASP A 385 -6.26 -15.80 7.80
C ASP A 385 -6.41 -14.58 8.72
N THR A 386 -7.30 -13.66 8.33
CA THR A 386 -7.52 -12.39 9.05
C THR A 386 -7.95 -12.60 10.51
N ALA A 387 -8.60 -13.70 10.82
CA ALA A 387 -8.99 -14.01 12.20
C ALA A 387 -7.79 -14.25 13.10
N LYS A 388 -6.79 -15.03 12.62
CA LYS A 388 -5.53 -15.20 13.34
C LYS A 388 -4.70 -13.93 13.35
N ALA A 389 -4.66 -13.18 12.26
CA ALA A 389 -4.00 -11.89 12.22
C ALA A 389 -4.48 -11.00 13.36
N LEU A 390 -5.80 -10.83 13.52
CA LEU A 390 -6.38 -10.06 14.63
C LEU A 390 -6.03 -10.63 16.02
N GLU A 391 -5.94 -11.95 16.18
CA GLU A 391 -5.50 -12.55 17.44
C GLU A 391 -4.07 -12.14 17.78
N TYR A 392 -3.16 -12.22 16.80
CA TYR A 392 -1.75 -11.90 16.99
C TYR A 392 -1.53 -10.39 17.20
N PHE A 393 -2.18 -9.52 16.43
CA PHE A 393 -2.13 -8.08 16.65
C PHE A 393 -2.65 -7.65 18.02
N ARG A 394 -3.71 -8.30 18.53
CA ARG A 394 -4.20 -8.03 19.89
C ARG A 394 -3.21 -8.47 20.97
N LYS A 395 -2.52 -9.60 20.79
CA LYS A 395 -1.44 -10.02 21.69
C LYS A 395 -0.30 -9.00 21.71
N ALA A 396 0.11 -8.51 20.53
CA ALA A 396 1.13 -7.48 20.42
C ALA A 396 0.70 -6.19 21.12
N LEU A 397 -0.51 -5.71 20.83
CA LEU A 397 -1.07 -4.51 21.48
C LEU A 397 -1.12 -4.66 23.01
N ASP A 398 -1.58 -5.82 23.51
CA ASP A 398 -1.69 -6.10 24.95
C ASP A 398 -0.33 -6.03 25.65
N ILE A 399 0.71 -6.53 24.97
CA ILE A 399 2.09 -6.47 25.47
C ILE A 399 2.58 -5.03 25.40
N ASN A 400 2.45 -4.35 24.26
CA ASN A 400 2.92 -2.97 24.08
C ASN A 400 2.27 -2.02 25.09
N GLN A 401 0.96 -2.17 25.37
CA GLN A 401 0.27 -1.39 26.41
C GLN A 401 0.79 -1.65 27.84
N LYS A 402 1.33 -2.82 28.11
CA LYS A 402 1.92 -3.13 29.43
C LYS A 402 3.34 -2.59 29.58
N VAL A 403 4.15 -2.68 28.52
CA VAL A 403 5.60 -2.45 28.61
C VAL A 403 6.03 -1.07 28.13
N LEU A 404 5.22 -0.40 27.26
CA LEU A 404 5.50 0.91 26.72
C LEU A 404 4.63 1.99 27.38
N ASP A 405 4.99 3.25 27.15
CA ASP A 405 4.13 4.38 27.48
C ASP A 405 2.79 4.26 26.70
N PRO A 406 1.62 4.54 27.31
CA PRO A 406 0.34 4.47 26.61
C PRO A 406 0.24 5.31 25.32
N GLU A 407 1.13 6.27 25.17
CA GLU A 407 1.23 7.17 24.00
C GLU A 407 2.42 6.83 23.11
N ALA A 408 3.07 5.67 23.31
CA ALA A 408 4.19 5.26 22.48
C ALA A 408 3.76 5.06 21.00
N PRO A 409 4.59 5.47 20.03
CA PRO A 409 4.32 5.29 18.60
C PRO A 409 4.01 3.84 18.20
N ASP A 410 4.65 2.87 18.83
CA ASP A 410 4.45 1.43 18.56
C ASP A 410 3.02 0.97 18.88
N ILE A 411 2.36 1.60 19.90
CA ILE A 411 0.94 1.34 20.18
C ILE A 411 0.07 1.85 19.03
N ALA A 412 0.44 2.97 18.40
CA ALA A 412 -0.29 3.46 17.22
C ALA A 412 -0.11 2.53 16.03
N VAL A 413 1.07 1.93 15.85
CA VAL A 413 1.30 0.90 14.81
C VAL A 413 0.36 -0.29 15.06
N SER A 414 0.35 -0.84 16.28
CA SER A 414 -0.56 -1.96 16.63
C SER A 414 -2.04 -1.60 16.40
N TYR A 415 -2.47 -0.37 16.71
CA TYR A 415 -3.84 0.07 16.40
C TYR A 415 -4.10 0.18 14.90
N ASN A 416 -3.14 0.68 14.11
CA ASN A 416 -3.25 0.75 12.66
C ASN A 416 -3.42 -0.64 12.05
N ASP A 417 -2.62 -1.62 12.46
CA ASP A 417 -2.67 -2.99 11.95
C ASP A 417 -4.00 -3.69 12.30
N ILE A 418 -4.48 -3.51 13.53
CA ILE A 418 -5.82 -3.98 13.93
C ILE A 418 -6.91 -3.28 13.08
N GLY A 419 -6.78 -1.97 12.84
CA GLY A 419 -7.70 -1.21 12.00
C GLY A 419 -7.78 -1.75 10.59
N ASN A 420 -6.63 -1.99 9.96
CA ASN A 420 -6.54 -2.57 8.62
C ASN A 420 -7.12 -3.99 8.57
N ALA A 421 -6.82 -4.83 9.55
CA ALA A 421 -7.38 -6.18 9.62
C ALA A 421 -8.93 -6.18 9.76
N TRP A 422 -9.51 -5.25 10.52
CA TRP A 422 -10.96 -5.08 10.57
C TRP A 422 -11.54 -4.61 9.24
N CYS A 423 -10.81 -3.79 8.47
CA CYS A 423 -11.23 -3.39 7.13
C CYS A 423 -11.29 -4.61 6.19
N VAL A 424 -10.27 -5.47 6.23
CA VAL A 424 -10.25 -6.73 5.45
C VAL A 424 -11.39 -7.66 5.85
N MET A 425 -11.80 -7.69 7.13
CA MET A 425 -12.98 -8.42 7.59
C MET A 425 -14.31 -7.77 7.23
N GLY A 426 -14.31 -6.59 6.62
CA GLY A 426 -15.51 -5.84 6.25
C GLY A 426 -16.19 -5.11 7.41
N ASP A 427 -15.62 -5.09 8.63
CA ASP A 427 -16.11 -4.29 9.75
C ASP A 427 -15.46 -2.90 9.74
N TYR A 428 -15.85 -2.10 8.76
CA TYR A 428 -15.29 -0.77 8.51
C TYR A 428 -15.50 0.21 9.68
N ALA A 429 -16.55 0.01 10.49
CA ALA A 429 -16.79 0.85 11.65
C ALA A 429 -15.71 0.66 12.73
N LYS A 430 -15.35 -0.61 13.01
CA LYS A 430 -14.23 -0.89 13.90
C LYS A 430 -12.90 -0.49 13.28
N GLY A 431 -12.70 -0.75 11.98
CA GLY A 431 -11.50 -0.30 11.27
C GLY A 431 -11.25 1.20 11.50
N LEU A 432 -12.27 2.03 11.27
CA LEU A 432 -12.19 3.48 11.48
C LEU A 432 -11.94 3.86 12.95
N GLU A 433 -12.55 3.15 13.90
CA GLU A 433 -12.31 3.39 15.34
C GLU A 433 -10.83 3.20 15.69
N TYR A 434 -10.23 2.09 15.24
CA TYR A 434 -8.83 1.78 15.55
C TYR A 434 -7.85 2.71 14.82
N LEU A 435 -8.10 3.02 13.55
CA LEU A 435 -7.29 4.00 12.80
C LEU A 435 -7.32 5.39 13.43
N ASN A 436 -8.47 5.83 13.96
CA ASN A 436 -8.56 7.10 14.66
C ASN A 436 -7.77 7.10 15.98
N LYS A 437 -7.75 5.97 16.74
CA LYS A 437 -6.89 5.84 17.93
C LYS A 437 -5.41 5.96 17.55
N ALA A 438 -5.00 5.31 16.47
CA ALA A 438 -3.64 5.43 15.95
C ALA A 438 -3.31 6.88 15.58
N LEU A 439 -4.21 7.55 14.86
CA LEU A 439 -4.06 8.95 14.45
C LEU A 439 -3.90 9.90 15.64
N GLU A 440 -4.68 9.71 16.71
CA GLU A 440 -4.64 10.53 17.91
C GLU A 440 -3.29 10.42 18.63
N ILE A 441 -2.76 9.20 18.76
CA ILE A 441 -1.44 8.95 19.36
C ILE A 441 -0.34 9.57 18.49
N GLN A 442 -0.37 9.38 17.18
CA GLN A 442 0.66 9.93 16.30
C GLN A 442 0.65 11.46 16.26
N LYS A 443 -0.54 12.08 16.23
CA LYS A 443 -0.68 13.54 16.33
C LYS A 443 -0.12 14.09 17.65
N LYS A 444 -0.31 13.37 18.75
CA LYS A 444 0.20 13.78 20.04
C LYS A 444 1.72 13.70 20.14
N ASN A 445 2.32 12.66 19.54
CA ASN A 445 3.78 12.47 19.55
C ASN A 445 4.52 13.42 18.61
N TYR A 446 3.99 13.60 17.39
CA TYR A 446 4.72 14.26 16.31
C TYR A 446 4.08 15.55 15.82
N GLY A 447 2.86 15.90 16.32
CA GLY A 447 2.07 17.00 15.80
C GLY A 447 1.27 16.63 14.55
N GLU A 448 0.49 17.60 14.04
CA GLU A 448 -0.39 17.37 12.89
C GLU A 448 0.37 17.26 11.55
N GLU A 449 1.55 17.83 11.47
CA GLU A 449 2.38 17.88 10.27
C GLU A 449 3.55 16.88 10.38
N HIS A 450 3.24 15.58 10.27
CA HIS A 450 4.25 14.52 10.29
C HIS A 450 3.90 13.39 9.31
N LEU A 451 4.89 12.72 8.73
CA LEU A 451 4.69 11.65 7.75
C LEU A 451 3.85 10.50 8.27
N GLN A 452 4.06 10.10 9.53
CA GLN A 452 3.25 9.05 10.16
C GLN A 452 1.76 9.43 10.29
N VAL A 453 1.48 10.71 10.51
CA VAL A 453 0.10 11.23 10.52
C VAL A 453 -0.49 11.17 9.10
N ALA A 454 0.30 11.53 8.08
CA ALA A 454 -0.12 11.45 6.68
C ALA A 454 -0.42 10.00 6.25
N ALA A 455 0.39 9.03 6.68
CA ALA A 455 0.17 7.62 6.39
C ALA A 455 -1.18 7.12 6.95
N ILE A 456 -1.48 7.43 8.20
CA ILE A 456 -2.76 7.03 8.81
C ILE A 456 -3.95 7.78 8.16
N LEU A 457 -3.80 9.06 7.80
CA LEU A 457 -4.82 9.79 7.05
C LEU A 457 -5.12 9.13 5.71
N ASN A 458 -4.10 8.60 5.01
CA ASN A 458 -4.29 7.81 3.79
C ASN A 458 -5.06 6.51 4.06
N ASN A 459 -4.77 5.78 5.13
CA ASN A 459 -5.50 4.57 5.48
C ASN A 459 -6.98 4.87 5.83
N ILE A 460 -7.25 5.95 6.57
CA ILE A 460 -8.60 6.42 6.85
C ILE A 460 -9.32 6.81 5.55
N GLY A 461 -8.66 7.56 4.66
CA GLY A 461 -9.20 7.95 3.37
C GLY A 461 -9.52 6.76 2.49
N TYR A 462 -8.66 5.75 2.42
CA TYR A 462 -8.90 4.50 1.72
C TYR A 462 -10.16 3.78 2.24
N LEU A 463 -10.29 3.64 3.56
CA LEU A 463 -11.47 3.05 4.19
C LEU A 463 -12.74 3.85 3.87
N GLN A 464 -12.68 5.17 3.91
CA GLN A 464 -13.81 6.03 3.56
C GLN A 464 -14.20 5.91 2.09
N SER A 465 -13.22 5.81 1.18
CA SER A 465 -13.46 5.55 -0.24
C SER A 465 -14.16 4.20 -0.44
N THR A 466 -13.69 3.15 0.23
CA THR A 466 -14.31 1.81 0.18
C THR A 466 -15.76 1.83 0.68
N THR A 467 -16.07 2.66 1.67
CA THR A 467 -17.43 2.77 2.22
C THR A 467 -18.33 3.76 1.48
N GLY A 468 -17.84 4.40 0.40
CA GLY A 468 -18.59 5.35 -0.43
C GLY A 468 -18.62 6.79 0.13
N ASN A 469 -17.83 7.09 1.18
CA ASN A 469 -17.71 8.45 1.73
C ASN A 469 -16.59 9.19 0.98
N TYR A 470 -16.78 9.39 -0.33
CA TYR A 470 -15.71 9.84 -1.24
C TYR A 470 -15.19 11.25 -0.93
N GLN A 471 -16.05 12.16 -0.47
CA GLN A 471 -15.63 13.54 -0.16
C GLN A 471 -14.68 13.55 1.04
N GLU A 472 -15.04 12.85 2.13
CA GLU A 472 -14.19 12.73 3.31
C GLU A 472 -12.89 11.99 2.99
N ALA A 473 -12.94 11.01 2.10
CA ALA A 473 -11.76 10.31 1.61
C ALA A 473 -10.80 11.27 0.89
N LEU A 474 -11.31 12.08 -0.05
CA LEU A 474 -10.53 13.09 -0.75
C LEU A 474 -9.93 14.11 0.21
N ASP A 475 -10.71 14.57 1.21
CA ASP A 475 -10.23 15.54 2.21
C ASP A 475 -9.04 14.98 3.02
N ASN A 476 -9.10 13.69 3.42
CA ASN A 476 -8.02 13.06 4.15
C ASN A 476 -6.79 12.78 3.27
N HIS A 477 -6.97 12.29 2.05
CA HIS A 477 -5.88 12.09 1.11
C HIS A 477 -5.19 13.42 0.73
N GLN A 478 -5.96 14.51 0.55
CA GLN A 478 -5.39 15.83 0.26
C GLN A 478 -4.62 16.40 1.45
N LYS A 479 -5.08 16.17 2.69
CA LYS A 479 -4.31 16.53 3.90
C LYS A 479 -3.00 15.74 3.96
N ALA A 480 -3.06 14.43 3.72
CA ALA A 480 -1.87 13.59 3.67
C ALA A 480 -0.88 14.08 2.60
N LEU A 481 -1.38 14.35 1.39
CA LEU A 481 -0.60 14.91 0.29
C LEU A 481 0.08 16.23 0.68
N SER A 482 -0.68 17.17 1.27
CA SER A 482 -0.14 18.46 1.69
C SER A 482 0.96 18.34 2.75
N ILE A 483 0.82 17.41 3.69
CA ILE A 483 1.85 17.13 4.70
C ILE A 483 3.10 16.57 4.03
N GLN A 484 2.94 15.59 3.14
CA GLN A 484 4.05 14.95 2.43
C GLN A 484 4.77 15.95 1.52
N GLU A 485 4.05 16.73 0.69
CA GLU A 485 4.65 17.77 -0.16
C GLU A 485 5.45 18.80 0.65
N LYS A 486 4.98 19.16 1.84
CA LYS A 486 5.66 20.11 2.73
C LYS A 486 6.93 19.55 3.34
N ILE A 487 6.94 18.27 3.72
CA ILE A 487 8.05 17.65 4.46
C ILE A 487 9.08 17.06 3.51
N VAL A 488 8.65 16.25 2.54
CA VAL A 488 9.52 15.47 1.65
C VAL A 488 9.53 15.99 0.21
N GLY A 489 8.60 16.86 -0.16
CA GLY A 489 8.48 17.45 -1.49
C GLY A 489 7.52 16.73 -2.43
N SER A 490 7.20 17.40 -3.54
CA SER A 490 6.21 16.92 -4.52
C SER A 490 6.67 15.70 -5.33
N ASP A 491 7.98 15.45 -5.39
CA ASP A 491 8.57 14.35 -6.17
C ASP A 491 8.95 13.14 -5.28
N HIS A 492 8.49 13.08 -4.03
CA HIS A 492 8.77 11.97 -3.12
C HIS A 492 7.81 10.80 -3.32
N PRO A 493 8.24 9.53 -3.19
CA PRO A 493 7.37 8.35 -3.33
C PRO A 493 6.13 8.35 -2.44
N ASP A 494 6.23 8.84 -1.21
CA ASP A 494 5.06 8.97 -0.33
C ASP A 494 4.00 9.89 -0.94
N THR A 495 4.43 10.96 -1.61
CA THR A 495 3.54 11.87 -2.34
C THR A 495 2.83 11.16 -3.50
N ALA A 496 3.50 10.18 -4.13
CA ALA A 496 2.89 9.33 -5.16
C ALA A 496 1.79 8.43 -4.57
N ILE A 497 1.96 7.92 -3.34
CA ILE A 497 0.93 7.12 -2.67
C ILE A 497 -0.35 7.94 -2.47
N SER A 498 -0.24 9.17 -1.96
CA SER A 498 -1.41 10.05 -1.81
C SER A 498 -2.05 10.41 -3.14
N ASN A 499 -1.25 10.71 -4.18
CA ASN A 499 -1.78 10.95 -5.53
C ASN A 499 -2.50 9.71 -6.07
N ASN A 500 -1.93 8.52 -5.90
CA ASN A 500 -2.56 7.26 -6.29
C ASN A 500 -3.91 7.04 -5.58
N ASN A 501 -3.98 7.30 -4.28
CA ASN A 501 -5.21 7.16 -3.49
C ASN A 501 -6.28 8.18 -3.89
N ILE A 502 -5.89 9.43 -4.17
CA ILE A 502 -6.78 10.45 -4.74
C ILE A 502 -7.30 9.99 -6.10
N GLY A 503 -6.42 9.49 -6.97
CA GLY A 503 -6.78 8.91 -8.27
C GLY A 503 -7.77 7.77 -8.16
N SER A 504 -7.56 6.84 -7.22
CA SER A 504 -8.46 5.73 -6.93
C SER A 504 -9.83 6.24 -6.43
N THR A 505 -9.85 7.24 -5.57
CA THR A 505 -11.12 7.82 -5.10
C THR A 505 -11.88 8.49 -6.24
N TYR A 506 -11.21 9.25 -7.14
CA TYR A 506 -11.85 9.79 -8.33
C TYR A 506 -12.32 8.71 -9.30
N PHE A 507 -11.60 7.59 -9.41
CA PHE A 507 -12.04 6.43 -10.19
C PHE A 507 -13.39 5.90 -9.67
N HIS A 508 -13.52 5.73 -8.36
CA HIS A 508 -14.77 5.28 -7.73
C HIS A 508 -15.92 6.29 -7.85
N THR A 509 -15.63 7.58 -7.99
CA THR A 509 -16.66 8.59 -8.30
C THR A 509 -16.98 8.69 -9.79
N GLY A 510 -16.27 7.96 -10.66
CA GLY A 510 -16.41 7.99 -12.11
C GLY A 510 -15.81 9.22 -12.81
N ASP A 511 -15.10 10.07 -12.08
CA ASP A 511 -14.31 11.14 -12.68
C ASP A 511 -12.99 10.55 -13.23
N PHE A 512 -13.13 9.71 -14.25
CA PHE A 512 -12.00 9.02 -14.87
C PHE A 512 -10.94 9.97 -15.43
N THR A 513 -11.34 11.20 -15.76
CA THR A 513 -10.40 12.22 -16.24
C THR A 513 -9.46 12.67 -15.12
N LYS A 514 -10.00 12.97 -13.94
CA LYS A 514 -9.17 13.29 -12.78
C LYS A 514 -8.41 12.07 -12.27
N ALA A 515 -9.04 10.89 -12.25
CA ALA A 515 -8.36 9.66 -11.90
C ALA A 515 -7.09 9.47 -12.77
N LEU A 516 -7.22 9.63 -14.10
CA LEU A 516 -6.10 9.56 -15.04
C LEU A 516 -5.01 10.60 -14.74
N GLU A 517 -5.41 11.85 -14.41
CA GLU A 517 -4.47 12.92 -14.05
C GLU A 517 -3.65 12.56 -12.82
N TYR A 518 -4.32 12.11 -11.74
CA TYR A 518 -3.64 11.78 -10.49
C TYR A 518 -2.81 10.50 -10.59
N PHE A 519 -3.27 9.47 -11.30
CA PHE A 519 -2.45 8.28 -11.56
C PHE A 519 -1.22 8.59 -12.42
N ARG A 520 -1.31 9.54 -13.38
CA ARG A 520 -0.14 10.03 -14.12
C ARG A 520 0.83 10.78 -13.21
N LYS A 521 0.34 11.63 -12.30
CA LYS A 521 1.19 12.27 -11.30
C LYS A 521 1.89 11.24 -10.42
N ALA A 522 1.17 10.23 -9.96
CA ALA A 522 1.76 9.13 -9.20
C ALA A 522 2.82 8.37 -10.01
N LEU A 523 2.52 8.05 -11.28
CA LEU A 523 3.48 7.41 -12.18
C LEU A 523 4.71 8.30 -12.39
N ASP A 524 4.54 9.58 -12.74
CA ASP A 524 5.63 10.53 -12.96
C ASP A 524 6.57 10.63 -11.75
N ILE A 525 5.99 10.63 -10.53
CA ILE A 525 6.76 10.63 -9.29
C ILE A 525 7.47 9.28 -9.12
N ARG A 526 6.76 8.18 -9.29
CA ARG A 526 7.33 6.84 -9.14
C ARG A 526 8.38 6.52 -10.19
N GLU A 527 8.19 6.96 -11.44
CA GLU A 527 9.23 6.85 -12.50
C GLU A 527 10.46 7.71 -12.21
N LYS A 528 10.30 8.85 -11.54
CA LYS A 528 11.42 9.65 -11.05
C LYS A 528 12.09 9.04 -9.82
N ALA A 529 11.33 8.31 -9.04
CA ALA A 529 11.76 7.77 -7.75
C ALA A 529 12.35 6.37 -7.84
N PHE A 530 11.84 5.53 -8.72
CA PHE A 530 12.13 4.10 -8.77
C PHE A 530 12.59 3.62 -10.15
N SER A 531 13.03 2.36 -10.25
CA SER A 531 13.40 1.72 -11.53
C SER A 531 12.16 1.43 -12.41
N GLU A 532 12.29 1.52 -13.74
CA GLU A 532 11.24 1.05 -14.65
C GLU A 532 10.70 -0.34 -14.31
N ARG A 533 11.53 -1.14 -13.66
CA ARG A 533 11.18 -2.49 -13.20
C ARG A 533 10.73 -2.54 -11.75
N HIS A 534 10.55 -1.37 -11.11
CA HIS A 534 10.10 -1.35 -9.72
C HIS A 534 8.61 -1.70 -9.64
N PRO A 535 8.18 -2.56 -8.68
CA PRO A 535 6.78 -2.95 -8.56
C PRO A 535 5.80 -1.77 -8.46
N SER A 536 6.17 -0.70 -7.75
CA SER A 536 5.32 0.50 -7.61
C SER A 536 5.09 1.23 -8.95
N VAL A 537 6.07 1.18 -9.88
CA VAL A 537 5.88 1.71 -11.24
C VAL A 537 4.90 0.83 -12.00
N GLY A 538 5.04 -0.49 -11.87
CA GLY A 538 4.08 -1.46 -12.41
C GLY A 538 2.66 -1.22 -11.88
N GLU A 539 2.51 -0.96 -10.59
CA GLU A 539 1.21 -0.61 -9.98
C GLU A 539 0.59 0.64 -10.64
N SER A 540 1.39 1.69 -10.88
CA SER A 540 0.89 2.90 -11.56
C SER A 540 0.46 2.63 -12.99
N TYR A 541 1.22 1.84 -13.77
CA TYR A 541 0.79 1.40 -15.10
C TYR A 541 -0.47 0.54 -15.04
N ASN A 542 -0.60 -0.35 -14.06
CA ASN A 542 -1.82 -1.12 -13.86
C ASN A 542 -3.04 -0.21 -13.66
N ASN A 543 -2.93 0.79 -12.77
CA ASN A 543 -4.03 1.71 -12.49
C ASN A 543 -4.39 2.56 -13.71
N LEU A 544 -3.39 3.01 -14.49
CA LEU A 544 -3.62 3.65 -15.77
C LEU A 544 -4.30 2.73 -16.77
N GLY A 545 -3.89 1.46 -16.84
CA GLY A 545 -4.53 0.46 -17.68
C GLY A 545 -6.02 0.28 -17.34
N VAL A 546 -6.35 0.19 -16.07
CA VAL A 546 -7.75 0.07 -15.60
C VAL A 546 -8.57 1.32 -15.94
N VAL A 547 -8.05 2.52 -15.71
CA VAL A 547 -8.75 3.77 -16.10
C VAL A 547 -8.92 3.88 -17.61
N CYS A 548 -7.94 3.44 -18.40
CA CYS A 548 -8.06 3.44 -19.86
C CYS A 548 -9.18 2.50 -20.35
N ILE A 549 -9.44 1.38 -19.66
CA ILE A 549 -10.60 0.51 -19.97
C ILE A 549 -11.90 1.30 -19.82
N GLU A 550 -12.08 2.00 -18.70
CA GLU A 550 -13.29 2.77 -18.41
C GLU A 550 -13.48 3.98 -19.36
N LEU A 551 -12.38 4.56 -19.82
CA LEU A 551 -12.39 5.61 -20.83
C LEU A 551 -12.59 5.10 -22.27
N GLY A 552 -12.58 3.76 -22.51
CA GLY A 552 -12.67 3.15 -23.83
C GLY A 552 -11.37 3.22 -24.64
N ASP A 553 -10.26 3.65 -24.03
CA ASP A 553 -8.93 3.59 -24.65
C ASP A 553 -8.32 2.20 -24.48
N TYR A 554 -8.85 1.23 -25.20
CA TYR A 554 -8.42 -0.17 -25.09
C TYR A 554 -6.99 -0.42 -25.59
N HIS A 555 -6.45 0.48 -26.43
CA HIS A 555 -5.05 0.39 -26.87
C HIS A 555 -4.12 0.80 -25.71
N GLY A 556 -4.36 1.97 -25.14
CA GLY A 556 -3.62 2.44 -23.98
C GLY A 556 -3.74 1.49 -22.78
N ALA A 557 -4.93 0.90 -22.57
CA ALA A 557 -5.15 -0.10 -21.53
C ALA A 557 -4.24 -1.32 -21.73
N ARG A 558 -4.18 -1.86 -22.95
CA ARG A 558 -3.32 -3.02 -23.27
C ARG A 558 -1.86 -2.70 -23.03
N ASP A 559 -1.37 -1.59 -23.58
CA ASP A 559 0.04 -1.21 -23.49
C ASP A 559 0.47 -1.08 -22.01
N ASN A 560 -0.36 -0.41 -21.20
CA ASN A 560 -0.08 -0.25 -19.78
C ASN A 560 -0.09 -1.59 -19.00
N LEU A 561 -1.09 -2.45 -19.25
CA LEU A 561 -1.20 -3.74 -18.55
C LEU A 561 -0.09 -4.71 -19.00
N GLU A 562 0.28 -4.74 -20.28
CA GLU A 562 1.38 -5.57 -20.78
C GLU A 562 2.73 -5.09 -20.20
N LYS A 563 2.93 -3.76 -20.10
CA LYS A 563 4.12 -3.20 -19.45
C LYS A 563 4.18 -3.57 -17.97
N THR A 564 3.05 -3.52 -17.27
CA THR A 564 2.98 -3.99 -15.87
C THR A 564 3.36 -5.47 -15.75
N LEU A 565 2.83 -6.30 -16.65
CA LEU A 565 3.12 -7.74 -16.65
C LEU A 565 4.61 -8.02 -16.90
N GLU A 566 5.25 -7.25 -17.80
CA GLU A 566 6.70 -7.34 -18.05
C GLU A 566 7.49 -6.99 -16.81
N ILE A 567 7.14 -5.88 -16.14
CA ILE A 567 7.78 -5.44 -14.91
C ILE A 567 7.69 -6.54 -13.84
N TYR A 568 6.49 -7.00 -13.52
CA TYR A 568 6.30 -7.98 -12.46
C TYR A 568 7.01 -9.30 -12.74
N LYS A 569 6.98 -9.79 -13.98
CA LYS A 569 7.75 -10.99 -14.38
C LYS A 569 9.26 -10.81 -14.33
N SER A 570 9.76 -9.59 -14.42
CA SER A 570 11.20 -9.32 -14.31
C SER A 570 11.69 -9.22 -12.86
N VAL A 571 10.78 -8.94 -11.92
CA VAL A 571 11.08 -8.76 -10.49
C VAL A 571 10.80 -10.02 -9.69
N TYR A 572 9.68 -10.67 -9.98
CA TYR A 572 9.22 -11.83 -9.25
C TYR A 572 9.60 -13.11 -10.01
N GLU A 573 10.47 -13.92 -9.44
CA GLU A 573 10.79 -15.24 -9.98
C GLU A 573 9.66 -16.23 -9.64
N GLY A 574 8.99 -16.77 -10.66
CA GLY A 574 7.94 -17.77 -10.49
C GLY A 574 6.53 -17.19 -10.36
N ASP A 575 5.69 -17.87 -9.58
CA ASP A 575 4.31 -17.47 -9.35
C ASP A 575 4.24 -16.36 -8.30
N ASN A 576 3.54 -15.29 -8.64
CA ASN A 576 3.34 -14.14 -7.75
C ASN A 576 1.92 -13.60 -7.88
N GLU A 577 1.31 -13.19 -6.75
CA GLU A 577 -0.04 -12.64 -6.70
C GLU A 577 -0.20 -11.43 -7.63
N ALA A 578 0.77 -10.52 -7.65
CA ALA A 578 0.71 -9.32 -8.49
C ALA A 578 0.58 -9.68 -9.99
N VAL A 579 1.24 -10.76 -10.42
CA VAL A 579 1.10 -11.27 -11.80
C VAL A 579 -0.31 -11.80 -12.06
N ALA A 580 -0.92 -12.49 -11.08
CA ALA A 580 -2.30 -12.97 -11.19
C ALA A 580 -3.32 -11.82 -11.30
N VAL A 581 -3.12 -10.73 -10.56
CA VAL A 581 -3.93 -9.50 -10.65
C VAL A 581 -3.88 -8.92 -12.07
N ILE A 582 -2.71 -8.86 -12.71
CA ILE A 582 -2.60 -8.34 -14.08
C ILE A 582 -3.29 -9.26 -15.08
N TYR A 583 -3.22 -10.58 -14.91
CA TYR A 583 -4.00 -11.48 -15.75
C TYR A 583 -5.51 -11.27 -15.60
N ASN A 584 -6.03 -11.01 -14.40
CA ASN A 584 -7.42 -10.63 -14.19
C ASN A 584 -7.79 -9.32 -14.92
N ASN A 585 -6.93 -8.30 -14.88
CA ASN A 585 -7.16 -7.03 -15.56
C ASN A 585 -7.08 -7.16 -17.09
N LEU A 586 -6.17 -7.99 -17.60
CA LEU A 586 -6.13 -8.35 -19.04
C LEU A 586 -7.38 -9.13 -19.47
N ALA A 587 -7.90 -10.00 -18.61
CA ALA A 587 -9.17 -10.69 -18.85
C ALA A 587 -10.34 -9.70 -18.90
N ASN A 588 -10.37 -8.70 -18.01
CA ASN A 588 -11.37 -7.64 -18.01
C ASN A 588 -11.30 -6.81 -19.31
N LEU A 589 -10.11 -6.41 -19.74
CA LEU A 589 -9.89 -5.75 -21.04
C LEU A 589 -10.42 -6.60 -22.20
N CYS A 590 -10.10 -7.91 -22.22
CA CYS A 590 -10.60 -8.81 -23.27
C CYS A 590 -12.13 -8.94 -23.21
N SER A 591 -12.74 -8.98 -22.02
CA SER A 591 -14.19 -9.00 -21.86
C SER A 591 -14.85 -7.72 -22.39
N SER A 592 -14.25 -6.55 -22.14
CA SER A 592 -14.72 -5.26 -22.69
C SER A 592 -14.61 -5.18 -24.21
N LEU A 593 -13.66 -5.90 -24.79
CA LEU A 593 -13.52 -6.06 -26.25
C LEU A 593 -14.43 -7.16 -26.85
N GLY A 594 -15.19 -7.91 -25.99
CA GLY A 594 -16.00 -9.04 -26.42
C GLY A 594 -15.21 -10.32 -26.72
N ASP A 595 -13.90 -10.37 -26.47
CA ASP A 595 -13.08 -11.57 -26.63
C ASP A 595 -13.09 -12.43 -25.35
N PHE A 596 -14.26 -12.99 -25.05
CA PHE A 596 -14.49 -13.79 -23.85
C PHE A 596 -13.64 -15.07 -23.80
N ARG A 597 -13.18 -15.58 -24.96
CA ARG A 597 -12.31 -16.77 -24.97
C ARG A 597 -10.93 -16.42 -24.44
N LYS A 598 -10.39 -15.29 -24.87
CA LYS A 598 -9.09 -14.83 -24.37
C LYS A 598 -9.17 -14.37 -22.91
N ALA A 599 -10.30 -13.79 -22.50
CA ALA A 599 -10.59 -13.50 -21.12
C ALA A 599 -10.56 -14.76 -20.25
N LEU A 600 -11.15 -15.86 -20.73
CA LEU A 600 -11.11 -17.16 -20.06
C LEU A 600 -9.68 -17.66 -19.84
N GLU A 601 -8.84 -17.62 -20.91
CA GLU A 601 -7.43 -18.04 -20.82
C GLU A 601 -6.63 -17.25 -19.76
N TYR A 602 -6.87 -15.95 -19.66
CA TYR A 602 -6.21 -15.12 -18.65
C TYR A 602 -6.74 -15.40 -17.24
N ASN A 603 -8.04 -15.56 -17.06
CA ASN A 603 -8.62 -15.90 -15.76
C ASN A 603 -8.17 -17.28 -15.27
N GLU A 604 -8.02 -18.28 -16.18
CA GLU A 604 -7.45 -19.60 -15.85
C GLU A 604 -6.01 -19.49 -15.36
N LYS A 605 -5.16 -18.66 -16.00
CA LYS A 605 -3.80 -18.41 -15.55
C LYS A 605 -3.76 -17.75 -14.17
N ALA A 606 -4.64 -16.77 -13.92
CA ALA A 606 -4.75 -16.13 -12.62
C ALA A 606 -5.16 -17.14 -11.53
N LEU A 607 -6.12 -18.01 -11.82
CA LEU A 607 -6.55 -19.07 -10.89
C LEU A 607 -5.39 -20.03 -10.59
N GLU A 608 -4.68 -20.50 -11.62
CA GLU A 608 -3.57 -21.45 -11.46
C GLU A 608 -2.46 -20.87 -10.55
N ILE A 609 -2.12 -19.60 -10.71
CA ILE A 609 -1.14 -18.90 -9.85
C ILE A 609 -1.68 -18.80 -8.43
N ASN A 610 -2.90 -18.31 -8.25
CA ASN A 610 -3.48 -18.10 -6.93
C ASN A 610 -3.66 -19.41 -6.15
N GLU A 611 -4.07 -20.50 -6.81
CA GLU A 611 -4.18 -21.82 -6.17
C GLU A 611 -2.81 -22.36 -5.71
N ARG A 612 -1.72 -22.08 -6.47
CA ARG A 612 -0.38 -22.49 -6.09
C ARG A 612 0.19 -21.71 -4.91
N ILE A 613 -0.06 -20.42 -4.86
CA ILE A 613 0.46 -19.54 -3.81
C ILE A 613 -0.33 -19.71 -2.50
N PHE A 614 -1.65 -19.64 -2.60
CA PHE A 614 -2.52 -19.51 -1.44
C PHE A 614 -3.25 -20.81 -1.06
N GLY A 615 -3.26 -21.80 -1.97
CA GLY A 615 -4.11 -22.99 -1.80
C GLY A 615 -5.60 -22.72 -2.14
N PRO A 616 -6.43 -23.79 -2.23
CA PRO A 616 -7.77 -23.73 -2.83
C PRO A 616 -8.83 -22.97 -2.00
N GLU A 617 -8.53 -22.61 -0.77
CA GLU A 617 -9.49 -22.00 0.17
C GLU A 617 -9.15 -20.55 0.52
N HIS A 618 -8.53 -19.81 -0.39
CA HIS A 618 -8.12 -18.42 -0.16
C HIS A 618 -9.07 -17.42 -0.84
N PRO A 619 -9.29 -16.20 -0.29
CA PRO A 619 -10.10 -15.15 -0.92
C PRO A 619 -9.70 -14.81 -2.35
N GLN A 620 -8.41 -14.81 -2.69
CA GLN A 620 -7.92 -14.55 -4.05
C GLN A 620 -8.30 -15.67 -5.03
N VAL A 621 -8.35 -16.92 -4.56
CA VAL A 621 -8.86 -18.07 -5.36
C VAL A 621 -10.36 -17.92 -5.58
N ALA A 622 -11.09 -17.46 -4.57
CA ALA A 622 -12.52 -17.15 -4.71
C ALA A 622 -12.75 -16.02 -5.73
N LEU A 623 -11.91 -14.98 -5.73
CA LEU A 623 -11.96 -13.92 -6.74
C LEU A 623 -11.74 -14.47 -8.15
N SER A 624 -10.73 -15.32 -8.35
CA SER A 624 -10.44 -15.96 -9.64
C SER A 624 -11.61 -16.84 -10.11
N HIS A 625 -12.22 -17.63 -9.21
CA HIS A 625 -13.43 -18.39 -9.53
C HIS A 625 -14.62 -17.50 -9.87
N ASN A 626 -14.78 -16.36 -9.18
CA ASN A 626 -15.83 -15.38 -9.51
C ASN A 626 -15.66 -14.82 -10.93
N ASN A 627 -14.42 -14.45 -11.31
CA ASN A 627 -14.12 -13.92 -12.64
C ASN A 627 -14.34 -14.97 -13.74
N LEU A 628 -13.93 -16.22 -13.50
CA LEU A 628 -14.23 -17.35 -14.40
C LEU A 628 -15.72 -17.57 -14.55
N GLY A 629 -16.47 -17.55 -13.44
CA GLY A 629 -17.91 -17.72 -13.45
C GLY A 629 -18.62 -16.66 -14.28
N THR A 630 -18.23 -15.41 -14.14
CA THR A 630 -18.75 -14.29 -14.94
C THR A 630 -18.39 -14.44 -16.43
N THR A 631 -17.13 -14.82 -16.73
CA THR A 631 -16.67 -15.04 -18.11
C THR A 631 -17.40 -16.20 -18.78
N TYR A 632 -17.66 -17.30 -18.07
CA TYR A 632 -18.50 -18.39 -18.60
C TYR A 632 -19.96 -17.96 -18.82
N GLY A 633 -20.50 -17.10 -17.94
CA GLY A 633 -21.81 -16.48 -18.14
C GLY A 633 -21.87 -15.70 -19.46
N ASN A 634 -20.89 -14.84 -19.72
CA ASN A 634 -20.77 -14.06 -20.95
C ASN A 634 -20.58 -14.93 -22.21
N LEU A 635 -19.99 -16.11 -22.07
CA LEU A 635 -19.88 -17.11 -23.15
C LEU A 635 -21.20 -17.88 -23.38
N GLY A 636 -22.22 -17.70 -22.53
CA GLY A 636 -23.46 -18.47 -22.57
C GLY A 636 -23.35 -19.87 -21.93
N GLU A 637 -22.20 -20.19 -21.33
CA GLU A 637 -21.95 -21.46 -20.63
C GLU A 637 -22.43 -21.37 -19.17
N HIS A 638 -23.68 -20.95 -18.95
CA HIS A 638 -24.24 -20.56 -17.66
C HIS A 638 -24.10 -21.61 -16.56
N GLN A 639 -24.18 -22.91 -16.90
CA GLN A 639 -24.00 -23.96 -15.90
C GLN A 639 -22.60 -23.99 -15.31
N LYS A 640 -21.56 -23.87 -16.13
CA LYS A 640 -20.17 -23.76 -15.66
C LYS A 640 -19.97 -22.47 -14.88
N GLY A 641 -20.60 -21.38 -15.36
CA GLY A 641 -20.59 -20.10 -14.64
C GLY A 641 -21.09 -20.24 -13.22
N LEU A 642 -22.26 -20.88 -13.03
CA LEU A 642 -22.83 -21.15 -11.70
C LEU A 642 -21.92 -22.03 -10.83
N GLU A 643 -21.27 -23.07 -11.41
CA GLU A 643 -20.36 -23.93 -10.66
C GLU A 643 -19.15 -23.13 -10.09
N HIS A 644 -18.55 -22.25 -10.89
CA HIS A 644 -17.47 -21.40 -10.45
C HIS A 644 -17.93 -20.34 -9.45
N LEU A 645 -19.05 -19.67 -9.69
CA LEU A 645 -19.61 -18.69 -8.75
C LEU A 645 -19.98 -19.31 -7.41
N GLN A 646 -20.51 -20.55 -7.40
CA GLN A 646 -20.82 -21.26 -6.16
C GLN A 646 -19.55 -21.60 -5.38
N LYS A 647 -18.48 -22.07 -6.04
CA LYS A 647 -17.17 -22.30 -5.39
C LYS A 647 -16.64 -21.02 -4.78
N ALA A 648 -16.68 -19.91 -5.52
CA ALA A 648 -16.27 -18.60 -5.01
C ALA A 648 -17.05 -18.21 -3.75
N LEU A 649 -18.36 -18.37 -3.78
CA LEU A 649 -19.25 -18.07 -2.67
C LEU A 649 -18.96 -18.95 -1.44
N ASP A 650 -18.78 -20.25 -1.64
CA ASP A 650 -18.49 -21.21 -0.56
C ASP A 650 -17.16 -20.85 0.15
N ILE A 651 -16.11 -20.52 -0.61
CA ILE A 651 -14.83 -20.09 -0.06
C ILE A 651 -15.01 -18.79 0.73
N ARG A 652 -15.68 -17.78 0.16
CA ARG A 652 -15.92 -16.49 0.84
C ARG A 652 -16.68 -16.64 2.15
N ILE A 653 -17.75 -17.43 2.16
CA ILE A 653 -18.53 -17.71 3.38
C ILE A 653 -17.65 -18.38 4.44
N LYS A 654 -16.83 -19.35 4.03
CA LYS A 654 -15.98 -20.11 4.94
C LYS A 654 -14.90 -19.23 5.57
N VAL A 655 -14.26 -18.36 4.79
CA VAL A 655 -13.06 -17.61 5.21
C VAL A 655 -13.43 -16.24 5.78
N LEU A 656 -14.35 -15.52 5.14
CA LEU A 656 -14.69 -14.13 5.52
C LEU A 656 -15.96 -14.06 6.39
N GLY A 657 -16.76 -15.14 6.40
CA GLY A 657 -18.05 -15.17 7.10
C GLY A 657 -19.22 -14.73 6.20
N ALA A 658 -20.43 -15.18 6.58
CA ALA A 658 -21.65 -15.00 5.77
C ALA A 658 -22.09 -13.53 5.60
N ASP A 659 -21.61 -12.64 6.46
CA ASP A 659 -22.01 -11.22 6.48
C ASP A 659 -21.02 -10.32 5.73
N HIS A 660 -19.96 -10.88 5.15
CA HIS A 660 -18.94 -10.13 4.45
C HIS A 660 -19.46 -9.51 3.12
N PRO A 661 -19.06 -8.28 2.73
CA PRO A 661 -19.48 -7.64 1.46
C PRO A 661 -19.23 -8.51 0.22
N ASP A 662 -18.13 -9.25 0.16
CA ASP A 662 -17.81 -10.12 -0.98
C ASP A 662 -18.77 -11.30 -1.12
N VAL A 663 -19.37 -11.75 -0.02
CA VAL A 663 -20.44 -12.76 -0.05
C VAL A 663 -21.68 -12.19 -0.73
N ALA A 664 -22.01 -10.92 -0.44
CA ALA A 664 -23.10 -10.23 -1.13
C ALA A 664 -22.83 -10.08 -2.63
N THR A 665 -21.59 -9.78 -3.03
CA THR A 665 -21.17 -9.75 -4.44
C THR A 665 -21.35 -11.14 -5.10
N GLY A 666 -20.98 -12.22 -4.41
CA GLY A 666 -21.20 -13.58 -4.88
C GLY A 666 -22.68 -13.88 -5.13
N TYR A 667 -23.57 -13.54 -4.19
CA TYR A 667 -25.02 -13.68 -4.38
C TYR A 667 -25.53 -12.87 -5.57
N ASN A 668 -25.09 -11.61 -5.73
CA ASN A 668 -25.48 -10.77 -6.86
C ASN A 668 -25.09 -11.43 -8.21
N ASN A 669 -23.87 -11.94 -8.33
CA ASN A 669 -23.38 -12.52 -9.57
C ASN A 669 -24.12 -13.84 -9.93
N ILE A 670 -24.41 -14.68 -8.94
CA ILE A 670 -25.27 -15.86 -9.13
C ILE A 670 -26.67 -15.43 -9.58
N GLY A 671 -27.23 -14.39 -8.97
CA GLY A 671 -28.51 -13.81 -9.35
C GLY A 671 -28.52 -13.34 -10.81
N THR A 672 -27.44 -12.71 -11.27
CA THR A 672 -27.30 -12.25 -12.66
C THR A 672 -27.33 -13.43 -13.63
N VAL A 673 -26.60 -14.51 -13.37
CA VAL A 673 -26.62 -15.70 -14.24
C VAL A 673 -28.02 -16.36 -14.28
N TYR A 674 -28.76 -16.39 -13.15
CA TYR A 674 -30.15 -16.87 -13.16
C TYR A 674 -31.08 -15.95 -13.94
N SER A 675 -30.83 -14.62 -13.90
CA SER A 675 -31.57 -13.64 -14.71
C SER A 675 -31.32 -13.87 -16.21
N ASP A 676 -30.09 -14.17 -16.62
CA ASP A 676 -29.73 -14.49 -18.02
C ASP A 676 -30.34 -15.80 -18.49
N LEU A 677 -30.49 -16.77 -17.58
CA LEU A 677 -31.22 -18.02 -17.83
C LEU A 677 -32.75 -17.84 -17.88
N GLY A 678 -33.27 -16.64 -17.55
CA GLY A 678 -34.70 -16.37 -17.47
C GLY A 678 -35.41 -16.90 -16.21
N ASP A 679 -34.65 -17.42 -15.23
CA ASP A 679 -35.19 -17.86 -13.93
C ASP A 679 -35.21 -16.66 -12.96
N TYR A 680 -36.12 -15.71 -13.24
CA TYR A 680 -36.22 -14.46 -12.47
C TYR A 680 -36.61 -14.67 -11.01
N ASP A 681 -37.28 -15.75 -10.68
CA ASP A 681 -37.62 -16.07 -9.28
C ASP A 681 -36.37 -16.36 -8.46
N LYS A 682 -35.47 -17.20 -8.98
CA LYS A 682 -34.20 -17.46 -8.34
C LYS A 682 -33.26 -16.21 -8.37
N ALA A 683 -33.25 -15.46 -9.48
CA ALA A 683 -32.50 -14.24 -9.57
C ALA A 683 -32.88 -13.29 -8.42
N LEU A 684 -34.18 -13.04 -8.21
CA LEU A 684 -34.69 -12.21 -7.13
C LEU A 684 -34.41 -12.77 -5.75
N GLU A 685 -34.41 -14.09 -5.56
CA GLU A 685 -34.02 -14.73 -4.30
C GLU A 685 -32.57 -14.39 -3.95
N TYR A 686 -31.65 -14.58 -4.91
CA TYR A 686 -30.23 -14.29 -4.71
C TYR A 686 -29.94 -12.80 -4.55
N TYR A 687 -30.59 -11.93 -5.31
CA TYR A 687 -30.48 -10.47 -5.13
C TYR A 687 -30.96 -10.00 -3.75
N ARG A 688 -32.04 -10.62 -3.20
CA ARG A 688 -32.50 -10.32 -1.84
C ARG A 688 -31.50 -10.78 -0.79
N LYS A 689 -30.86 -11.94 -0.94
CA LYS A 689 -29.76 -12.38 -0.06
C LYS A 689 -28.60 -11.38 -0.12
N SER A 690 -28.22 -10.93 -1.30
CA SER A 690 -27.19 -9.91 -1.47
C SER A 690 -27.57 -8.60 -0.75
N LEU A 691 -28.82 -8.15 -0.91
CA LEU A 691 -29.31 -6.92 -0.27
C LEU A 691 -29.30 -7.02 1.26
N GLU A 692 -29.73 -8.16 1.81
CA GLU A 692 -29.71 -8.40 3.26
C GLU A 692 -28.28 -8.39 3.81
N THR A 693 -27.36 -9.05 3.12
CA THR A 693 -25.94 -9.10 3.53
C THR A 693 -25.32 -7.70 3.48
N ARG A 694 -25.54 -6.92 2.40
CA ARG A 694 -24.99 -5.56 2.28
C ARG A 694 -25.51 -4.60 3.36
N ARG A 695 -26.79 -4.70 3.76
CA ARG A 695 -27.38 -3.89 4.83
C ARG A 695 -26.71 -4.02 6.19
N LYS A 696 -26.00 -5.13 6.43
CA LYS A 696 -25.26 -5.33 7.67
C LYS A 696 -23.96 -4.53 7.74
N THR A 697 -23.40 -4.20 6.57
CA THR A 697 -22.05 -3.63 6.47
C THR A 697 -22.06 -2.17 5.97
N PHE A 698 -22.96 -1.84 5.04
CA PHE A 698 -23.02 -0.52 4.41
C PHE A 698 -24.33 0.22 4.70
N LYS A 699 -24.26 1.56 4.67
CA LYS A 699 -25.46 2.38 4.60
C LYS A 699 -26.10 2.26 3.22
N GLU A 700 -27.44 2.31 3.12
CA GLU A 700 -28.17 2.18 1.84
C GLU A 700 -27.86 3.29 0.80
N GLU A 701 -27.04 4.25 1.13
CA GLU A 701 -26.62 5.35 0.26
C GLU A 701 -25.32 5.02 -0.53
N ASN A 702 -24.86 3.78 -0.54
CA ASN A 702 -23.67 3.33 -1.26
C ASN A 702 -24.06 2.87 -2.70
N THR A 703 -23.17 3.12 -3.66
CA THR A 703 -23.32 2.72 -5.09
C THR A 703 -23.56 1.23 -5.30
N GLU A 704 -23.05 0.39 -4.41
CA GLU A 704 -23.27 -1.05 -4.41
C GLU A 704 -24.76 -1.42 -4.27
N PHE A 705 -25.54 -0.64 -3.48
CA PHE A 705 -26.99 -0.81 -3.42
C PHE A 705 -27.68 -0.36 -4.71
N ALA A 706 -27.16 0.69 -5.35
CA ALA A 706 -27.73 1.17 -6.61
C ALA A 706 -27.67 0.10 -7.70
N GLN A 707 -26.53 -0.58 -7.85
CA GLN A 707 -26.39 -1.69 -8.79
C GLN A 707 -27.37 -2.81 -8.49
N LEU A 708 -27.46 -3.21 -7.23
CA LEU A 708 -28.34 -4.29 -6.80
C LEU A 708 -29.82 -3.94 -7.00
N TYR A 709 -30.22 -2.69 -6.68
CA TYR A 709 -31.58 -2.21 -6.94
C TYR A 709 -31.89 -2.18 -8.44
N ASN A 710 -30.95 -1.77 -9.28
CA ASN A 710 -31.12 -1.83 -10.72
C ASN A 710 -31.34 -3.27 -11.22
N ASN A 711 -30.55 -4.24 -10.75
CA ASN A 711 -30.68 -5.66 -11.09
C ASN A 711 -32.03 -6.24 -10.64
N ILE A 712 -32.48 -5.93 -9.42
CA ILE A 712 -33.80 -6.29 -8.91
C ILE A 712 -34.90 -5.69 -9.81
N GLY A 713 -34.77 -4.41 -10.15
CA GLY A 713 -35.70 -3.70 -11.01
C GLY A 713 -35.82 -4.31 -12.40
N ILE A 714 -34.69 -4.72 -13.01
CA ILE A 714 -34.64 -5.41 -14.29
C ILE A 714 -35.35 -6.79 -14.18
N ALA A 715 -35.02 -7.59 -13.17
CA ALA A 715 -35.59 -8.91 -12.99
C ALA A 715 -37.12 -8.84 -12.77
N LEU A 716 -37.60 -7.87 -12.00
CA LEU A 716 -39.05 -7.63 -11.80
C LEU A 716 -39.77 -7.23 -13.11
N ALA A 717 -39.16 -6.33 -13.87
CA ALA A 717 -39.69 -5.92 -15.17
C ALA A 717 -39.79 -7.12 -16.13
N LYS A 718 -38.79 -7.97 -16.18
CA LYS A 718 -38.78 -9.23 -16.97
C LYS A 718 -39.79 -10.25 -16.50
N GLN A 719 -40.22 -10.19 -15.22
CA GLN A 719 -41.36 -10.97 -14.70
C GLN A 719 -42.74 -10.40 -15.06
N GLY A 720 -42.80 -9.25 -15.74
CA GLY A 720 -44.07 -8.55 -16.00
C GLY A 720 -44.57 -7.70 -14.81
N LYS A 721 -43.66 -7.35 -13.86
CA LYS A 721 -43.96 -6.50 -12.71
C LYS A 721 -43.24 -5.14 -12.90
N GLU A 722 -43.51 -4.50 -14.06
CA GLU A 722 -42.78 -3.30 -14.49
C GLU A 722 -42.91 -2.15 -13.49
N ALA A 723 -44.10 -1.93 -12.89
CA ALA A 723 -44.33 -0.87 -11.93
C ALA A 723 -43.50 -1.04 -10.64
N GLU A 724 -43.41 -2.29 -10.12
CA GLU A 724 -42.56 -2.59 -8.97
C GLU A 724 -41.08 -2.48 -9.35
N GLY A 725 -40.72 -2.91 -10.55
CA GLY A 725 -39.37 -2.76 -11.10
C GLY A 725 -38.95 -1.30 -11.23
N LEU A 726 -39.87 -0.41 -11.64
CA LEU A 726 -39.62 1.03 -11.75
C LEU A 726 -39.24 1.65 -10.39
N GLU A 727 -39.88 1.25 -9.29
CA GLU A 727 -39.57 1.76 -7.95
C GLU A 727 -38.10 1.45 -7.56
N TYR A 728 -37.66 0.23 -7.83
CA TYR A 728 -36.27 -0.17 -7.55
C TYR A 728 -35.27 0.58 -8.44
N LYS A 729 -35.56 0.74 -9.74
CA LYS A 729 -34.71 1.49 -10.66
C LYS A 729 -34.61 2.97 -10.26
N ARG A 730 -35.70 3.59 -9.79
CA ARG A 730 -35.66 4.97 -9.26
C ARG A 730 -34.82 5.08 -7.98
N LYS A 731 -34.88 4.08 -7.08
CA LYS A 731 -33.99 4.04 -5.91
C LYS A 731 -32.52 3.97 -6.33
N ALA A 732 -32.20 3.13 -7.31
CA ALA A 732 -30.85 3.03 -7.88
C ALA A 732 -30.38 4.39 -8.42
N LEU A 733 -31.21 5.06 -9.23
CA LEU A 733 -30.91 6.35 -9.80
C LEU A 733 -30.67 7.41 -8.71
N ALA A 734 -31.57 7.51 -7.71
CA ALA A 734 -31.46 8.49 -6.64
C ALA A 734 -30.17 8.33 -5.82
N ILE A 735 -29.73 7.12 -5.58
CA ILE A 735 -28.45 6.87 -4.91
C ILE A 735 -27.28 7.31 -5.80
N ARG A 736 -27.27 6.92 -7.08
CA ARG A 736 -26.21 7.29 -8.02
C ARG A 736 -26.10 8.81 -8.19
N GLU A 737 -27.21 9.52 -8.34
CA GLU A 737 -27.25 10.98 -8.41
C GLU A 737 -26.74 11.68 -7.12
N LYS A 738 -26.93 11.05 -5.97
CA LYS A 738 -26.45 11.60 -4.70
C LYS A 738 -24.96 11.43 -4.49
N VAL A 739 -24.40 10.31 -4.96
CA VAL A 739 -23.06 9.84 -4.60
C VAL A 739 -22.04 10.07 -5.72
N LEU A 740 -22.48 10.01 -6.96
CA LEU A 740 -21.62 10.11 -8.13
C LEU A 740 -21.74 11.50 -8.77
N GLY A 741 -20.73 11.91 -9.54
CA GLY A 741 -20.79 13.16 -10.32
C GLY A 741 -21.82 13.08 -11.45
N ASP A 742 -22.38 14.23 -11.84
CA ASP A 742 -23.49 14.34 -12.81
C ASP A 742 -23.23 13.64 -14.15
N ASP A 743 -21.99 13.54 -14.56
CA ASP A 743 -21.57 12.93 -15.83
C ASP A 743 -21.22 11.42 -15.71
N HIS A 744 -21.47 10.80 -14.57
CA HIS A 744 -21.09 9.38 -14.34
C HIS A 744 -21.86 8.45 -15.29
N PRO A 745 -21.17 7.45 -15.94
CA PRO A 745 -21.83 6.49 -16.83
C PRO A 745 -23.00 5.75 -16.20
N ASP A 746 -22.89 5.39 -14.94
CA ASP A 746 -23.93 4.66 -14.21
C ASP A 746 -25.22 5.47 -13.99
N ILE A 747 -25.10 6.81 -13.87
CA ILE A 747 -26.29 7.68 -13.81
C ILE A 747 -27.01 7.64 -15.15
N ARG A 748 -26.24 7.67 -16.25
CA ARG A 748 -26.77 7.57 -17.62
C ARG A 748 -27.47 6.25 -17.85
N GLU A 749 -26.85 5.13 -17.42
CA GLU A 749 -27.45 3.80 -17.49
C GLU A 749 -28.74 3.69 -16.65
N SER A 750 -28.73 4.19 -15.41
CA SER A 750 -29.91 4.19 -14.56
C SER A 750 -31.06 5.00 -15.14
N ASN A 751 -30.75 6.19 -15.63
CA ASN A 751 -31.71 7.03 -16.31
C ASN A 751 -32.34 6.29 -17.51
N PHE A 752 -31.49 5.66 -18.37
CA PHE A 752 -31.96 4.88 -19.50
C PHE A 752 -32.87 3.73 -19.06
N SER A 753 -32.47 2.99 -18.03
CA SER A 753 -33.26 1.90 -17.45
C SER A 753 -34.63 2.37 -16.92
N VAL A 754 -34.70 3.54 -16.27
CA VAL A 754 -35.96 4.17 -15.81
C VAL A 754 -36.79 4.62 -16.98
N ALA A 755 -36.22 5.31 -17.96
CA ALA A 755 -36.93 5.79 -19.17
C ALA A 755 -37.58 4.63 -19.94
N LEU A 756 -36.84 3.55 -20.21
CA LEU A 756 -37.38 2.37 -20.89
C LEU A 756 -38.57 1.75 -20.15
N THR A 757 -38.46 1.68 -18.82
CA THR A 757 -39.55 1.11 -18.00
C THR A 757 -40.77 2.03 -18.00
N LEU A 758 -40.60 3.34 -17.95
CA LEU A 758 -41.71 4.29 -18.05
C LEU A 758 -42.37 4.27 -19.43
N ILE A 759 -41.59 4.11 -20.53
CA ILE A 759 -42.13 3.95 -21.89
C ILE A 759 -42.99 2.70 -21.97
N ALA A 760 -42.51 1.56 -21.45
CA ALA A 760 -43.27 0.32 -21.44
C ALA A 760 -44.59 0.41 -20.61
N LEU A 761 -44.53 1.06 -19.44
CA LEU A 761 -45.68 1.28 -18.59
C LEU A 761 -46.69 2.25 -19.22
N ALA A 762 -46.23 3.37 -19.81
CA ALA A 762 -47.09 4.34 -20.48
C ALA A 762 -47.80 3.74 -21.70
N ALA A 763 -47.13 2.83 -22.43
CA ALA A 763 -47.75 2.08 -23.54
C ALA A 763 -48.86 1.11 -23.08
N ALA A 764 -48.71 0.56 -21.85
CA ALA A 764 -49.69 -0.35 -21.27
C ALA A 764 -50.79 0.39 -20.48
N ASP A 765 -50.48 1.48 -19.78
CA ASP A 765 -51.39 2.25 -18.95
C ASP A 765 -51.11 3.78 -19.10
N PRO A 766 -52.06 4.53 -19.71
CA PRO A 766 -51.94 5.99 -19.88
C PRO A 766 -51.71 6.78 -18.58
N ALA A 767 -51.98 6.18 -17.41
CA ALA A 767 -51.73 6.81 -16.11
C ALA A 767 -50.22 7.11 -15.89
N TYR A 768 -49.31 6.42 -16.58
CA TYR A 768 -47.87 6.62 -16.49
C TYR A 768 -47.37 7.68 -17.50
N GLN A 769 -48.18 8.15 -18.44
CA GLN A 769 -47.76 9.15 -19.45
C GLN A 769 -47.25 10.42 -18.78
N SER A 770 -47.94 10.96 -17.77
CA SER A 770 -47.49 12.16 -17.06
C SER A 770 -46.14 11.98 -16.36
N GLN A 771 -45.88 10.79 -15.81
CA GLN A 771 -44.59 10.51 -15.16
C GLN A 771 -43.46 10.36 -16.20
N LEU A 772 -43.76 9.82 -17.37
CA LEU A 772 -42.81 9.76 -18.49
C LEU A 772 -42.46 11.16 -18.99
N ASP A 773 -43.50 12.00 -19.23
CA ASP A 773 -43.32 13.36 -19.74
C ASP A 773 -42.50 14.23 -18.74
N GLU A 774 -42.81 14.14 -17.45
CA GLU A 774 -42.05 14.81 -16.36
C GLU A 774 -40.59 14.33 -16.37
N PHE A 775 -40.35 13.04 -16.36
CA PHE A 775 -38.99 12.46 -16.34
C PHE A 775 -38.20 12.87 -17.58
N MET A 776 -38.83 12.88 -18.76
CA MET A 776 -38.18 13.24 -20.02
C MET A 776 -37.98 14.77 -20.14
N THR A 777 -38.80 15.58 -19.47
CA THR A 777 -38.64 17.04 -19.47
C THR A 777 -37.49 17.49 -18.57
N ASP A 778 -37.37 16.89 -17.39
CA ASP A 778 -36.30 17.19 -16.45
C ASP A 778 -34.95 16.68 -16.93
N LYS A 779 -34.95 15.58 -17.69
CA LYS A 779 -33.73 14.91 -18.15
C LYS A 779 -33.72 14.80 -19.65
N VAL A 780 -33.39 15.91 -20.31
CA VAL A 780 -33.15 15.91 -21.74
C VAL A 780 -31.84 15.26 -22.06
N TRP A 781 -31.88 14.27 -22.92
CA TRP A 781 -30.83 13.28 -23.12
C TRP A 781 -30.15 13.49 -24.49
N THR A 782 -28.81 13.57 -24.48
CA THR A 782 -28.02 13.55 -25.70
C THR A 782 -26.97 12.45 -25.67
N MET A 783 -26.60 11.96 -26.81
CA MET A 783 -25.46 11.03 -26.96
C MET A 783 -24.18 11.82 -27.28
N LYS A 784 -23.08 11.47 -26.63
CA LYS A 784 -21.75 11.89 -27.07
C LYS A 784 -21.32 11.00 -28.23
N THR A 785 -21.32 11.51 -29.45
CA THR A 785 -20.61 10.83 -30.53
C THR A 785 -19.15 11.20 -30.47
N VAL A 786 -18.30 10.21 -30.23
CA VAL A 786 -16.85 10.40 -30.16
C VAL A 786 -16.19 10.48 -31.55
N SER A 787 -16.92 10.28 -32.62
CA SER A 787 -16.37 10.33 -33.97
C SER A 787 -16.89 11.54 -34.78
N THR A 788 -15.99 12.45 -35.12
CA THR A 788 -16.21 13.57 -36.03
C THR A 788 -16.36 13.11 -37.51
N ASN A 789 -16.26 11.82 -37.81
CA ASN A 789 -16.26 11.23 -39.15
C ASN A 789 -17.43 10.29 -39.43
N GLY A 790 -18.42 10.19 -38.56
CA GLY A 790 -19.62 9.37 -38.80
C GLY A 790 -20.65 10.01 -39.72
N ALA A 791 -21.68 9.25 -40.10
CA ALA A 791 -22.77 9.69 -40.96
C ALA A 791 -23.52 10.93 -40.46
N ALA A 792 -23.53 11.18 -39.16
CA ALA A 792 -24.10 12.38 -38.55
C ALA A 792 -23.27 13.63 -38.88
N ALA A 793 -21.94 13.57 -38.87
CA ALA A 793 -21.05 14.66 -39.22
C ALA A 793 -21.16 14.99 -40.73
N ALA A 794 -21.31 13.99 -41.58
CA ALA A 794 -21.50 14.14 -43.03
C ALA A 794 -22.81 14.88 -43.40
N LYS A 795 -23.77 14.96 -42.45
CA LYS A 795 -25.04 15.69 -42.59
C LYS A 795 -25.06 17.03 -41.84
N GLY A 796 -23.91 17.53 -41.38
CA GLY A 796 -23.79 18.84 -40.72
C GLY A 796 -24.20 18.86 -39.26
N LEU A 797 -24.38 17.69 -38.64
CA LEU A 797 -24.58 17.54 -37.20
C LEU A 797 -23.21 17.46 -36.51
N THR A 798 -22.69 18.59 -36.11
CA THR A 798 -21.45 18.70 -35.34
C THR A 798 -21.81 18.95 -33.87
N GLY A 799 -21.62 17.96 -33.01
CA GLY A 799 -21.89 18.08 -31.56
C GLY A 799 -22.39 16.77 -30.96
N GLU A 800 -22.66 16.81 -29.67
CA GLU A 800 -23.10 15.64 -28.88
C GLU A 800 -24.63 15.47 -28.99
N TYR A 801 -25.07 14.34 -29.56
CA TYR A 801 -26.49 14.10 -29.79
C TYR A 801 -26.87 12.65 -29.55
N VAL A 802 -28.05 12.41 -29.00
CA VAL A 802 -28.70 11.14 -29.03
C VAL A 802 -30.04 11.11 -29.62
N VAL A 803 -30.24 9.92 -30.05
CA VAL A 803 -31.41 9.68 -30.77
C VAL A 803 -31.79 8.23 -30.73
N PHE A 804 -33.05 7.93 -30.49
CA PHE A 804 -33.58 6.60 -30.51
C PHE A 804 -34.71 6.48 -31.48
N ALA A 805 -34.55 5.60 -32.47
CA ALA A 805 -35.68 5.11 -33.24
C ALA A 805 -35.35 3.72 -33.75
N LEU A 806 -36.20 2.77 -33.57
CA LEU A 806 -36.03 1.47 -34.18
C LEU A 806 -37.20 1.21 -35.13
N ASN A 807 -36.94 1.15 -36.47
CA ASN A 807 -37.96 0.76 -37.43
C ASN A 807 -38.41 -0.68 -37.15
N ASP A 808 -39.70 -0.89 -36.99
CA ASP A 808 -40.39 -2.17 -36.84
C ASP A 808 -40.19 -2.94 -35.54
N TRP A 809 -39.71 -2.30 -34.46
CA TRP A 809 -39.69 -2.95 -33.14
C TRP A 809 -40.71 -2.28 -32.20
N HIS A 810 -41.69 -3.03 -31.76
CA HIS A 810 -42.47 -2.66 -30.60
C HIS A 810 -41.62 -2.82 -29.34
N PHE A 811 -41.58 -1.80 -28.49
CA PHE A 811 -40.98 -1.87 -27.16
C PHE A 811 -41.70 -2.97 -26.35
N GLY A 812 -41.11 -4.12 -26.26
CA GLY A 812 -41.68 -5.31 -25.62
C GLY A 812 -40.87 -6.57 -25.87
N ASP A 813 -40.02 -6.58 -26.90
CA ASP A 813 -39.19 -7.72 -27.26
C ASP A 813 -37.68 -7.39 -27.13
N HIS A 814 -37.14 -7.88 -26.06
CA HIS A 814 -35.79 -8.35 -25.82
C HIS A 814 -34.57 -7.65 -26.48
N ASP A 815 -33.67 -7.10 -25.60
CA ASP A 815 -32.26 -6.82 -25.89
C ASP A 815 -31.93 -5.69 -26.82
N LEU A 816 -32.05 -4.45 -26.34
CA LEU A 816 -31.43 -3.30 -27.00
C LEU A 816 -29.88 -3.42 -26.98
N GLN A 817 -29.29 -4.01 -25.93
CA GLN A 817 -27.85 -4.32 -25.92
C GLN A 817 -27.47 -5.41 -26.92
N GLY A 818 -28.22 -6.50 -27.00
CA GLY A 818 -27.96 -7.58 -27.95
C GLY A 818 -28.20 -7.14 -29.41
N ALA A 819 -29.20 -6.29 -29.64
CA ALA A 819 -29.48 -5.73 -30.99
C ALA A 819 -28.44 -4.69 -31.42
N ALA A 820 -27.93 -3.87 -30.52
CA ALA A 820 -26.84 -2.92 -30.79
C ALA A 820 -25.53 -3.65 -31.12
N MET A 821 -25.20 -4.71 -30.35
CA MET A 821 -23.98 -5.51 -30.58
C MET A 821 -24.06 -6.39 -31.83
N ALA A 822 -25.21 -6.93 -32.20
CA ALA A 822 -25.37 -7.78 -33.37
C ALA A 822 -25.34 -7.00 -34.73
N SER A 823 -25.22 -5.68 -34.71
CA SER A 823 -25.39 -4.85 -35.91
C SER A 823 -24.23 -3.92 -36.24
N VAL A 824 -23.03 -4.27 -35.81
CA VAL A 824 -21.81 -3.55 -36.17
C VAL A 824 -21.73 -3.33 -37.69
N GLY A 825 -21.76 -2.10 -38.12
CA GLY A 825 -21.53 -1.72 -39.53
C GLY A 825 -22.77 -1.47 -40.40
N LYS A 826 -23.98 -1.36 -39.82
CA LYS A 826 -25.18 -0.92 -40.58
C LYS A 826 -25.87 0.26 -39.91
N PRO A 827 -26.28 1.31 -40.64
CA PRO A 827 -27.05 2.41 -40.07
C PRO A 827 -28.42 1.91 -39.58
N LYS A 828 -28.86 2.39 -38.43
CA LYS A 828 -30.16 2.06 -37.84
C LYS A 828 -30.96 3.31 -37.56
N GLU A 829 -32.24 3.25 -37.78
CA GLU A 829 -33.21 4.31 -37.47
C GLU A 829 -33.84 4.02 -36.11
N PHE A 830 -33.96 5.05 -35.28
CA PHE A 830 -34.63 5.01 -33.97
C PHE A 830 -35.75 6.07 -33.92
N VAL A 831 -36.93 5.78 -33.43
CA VAL A 831 -38.07 6.70 -33.32
C VAL A 831 -38.35 7.05 -31.87
N PHE A 832 -38.46 8.32 -31.61
CA PHE A 832 -38.79 8.87 -30.29
C PHE A 832 -40.20 9.43 -30.28
N TYR A 833 -40.99 9.19 -29.23
CA TYR A 833 -42.32 9.74 -29.08
C TYR A 833 -42.32 10.90 -28.11
N ASN A 834 -42.60 12.12 -28.55
CA ASN A 834 -42.85 13.25 -27.69
C ASN A 834 -44.25 13.83 -28.04
N GLU A 835 -45.13 14.02 -27.06
CA GLU A 835 -46.48 14.58 -27.22
C GLU A 835 -47.35 13.86 -28.31
N GLY A 836 -47.18 12.53 -28.43
CA GLY A 836 -47.98 11.74 -29.39
C GLY A 836 -47.58 11.81 -30.85
N ASN A 837 -46.47 12.52 -31.18
CA ASN A 837 -45.88 12.54 -32.51
C ASN A 837 -44.55 11.75 -32.53
N PRO A 838 -44.37 10.79 -33.49
CA PRO A 838 -43.08 10.12 -33.64
C PRO A 838 -42.05 11.02 -34.30
N GLU A 839 -40.91 11.19 -33.69
CA GLU A 839 -39.77 11.87 -34.31
C GLU A 839 -38.66 10.85 -34.60
N THR A 840 -38.24 10.76 -35.89
CA THR A 840 -37.33 9.71 -36.38
C THR A 840 -35.89 10.26 -36.52
N TYR A 841 -34.93 9.53 -36.09
CA TYR A 841 -33.51 9.92 -36.11
C TYR A 841 -32.62 8.74 -36.50
N MET A 842 -31.46 9.00 -37.14
CA MET A 842 -30.55 7.97 -37.65
C MET A 842 -29.25 7.89 -36.92
N PHE A 843 -28.74 6.69 -36.72
CA PHE A 843 -27.57 6.35 -35.98
C PHE A 843 -26.69 5.32 -36.70
N GLU A 844 -25.38 5.51 -36.69
CA GLU A 844 -24.41 4.60 -37.26
C GLU A 844 -23.41 4.21 -36.16
N THR A 845 -23.27 2.93 -35.88
CA THR A 845 -22.23 2.44 -34.96
C THR A 845 -20.92 2.32 -35.68
N ASP A 846 -19.86 2.88 -35.16
CA ASP A 846 -18.52 2.61 -35.67
C ASP A 846 -18.02 1.22 -35.20
N ARG A 847 -16.88 0.78 -35.81
CA ARG A 847 -16.31 -0.56 -35.60
C ARG A 847 -15.79 -0.82 -34.17
N LEU A 848 -15.87 0.13 -33.23
CA LEU A 848 -15.21 0.11 -31.94
C LEU A 848 -16.16 -0.12 -30.75
N GLY A 849 -17.46 -0.37 -30.98
CA GLY A 849 -18.39 -0.83 -29.95
C GLY A 849 -18.59 0.17 -28.80
N MET A 850 -18.60 1.48 -29.09
CA MET A 850 -18.80 2.49 -28.06
C MET A 850 -20.21 2.48 -27.50
N GLY A 851 -20.29 2.41 -26.18
CA GLY A 851 -21.55 2.44 -25.45
C GLY A 851 -22.37 3.72 -25.73
N LEU A 852 -23.68 3.57 -25.75
CA LEU A 852 -24.64 4.65 -25.80
C LEU A 852 -24.59 5.48 -24.50
N TYR A 853 -24.27 6.76 -24.57
CA TYR A 853 -24.24 7.67 -23.42
C TYR A 853 -25.30 8.76 -23.59
N LEU A 854 -26.09 8.99 -22.55
CA LEU A 854 -27.15 10.00 -22.53
C LEU A 854 -26.67 11.24 -21.74
N VAL A 855 -26.65 12.43 -22.36
CA VAL A 855 -26.16 13.69 -21.76
C VAL A 855 -27.25 14.77 -21.78
N LYS A 856 -27.31 15.64 -20.79
CA LYS A 856 -28.27 16.75 -20.68
C LYS A 856 -27.99 17.83 -21.75
N VAL A 857 -29.00 18.24 -22.55
CA VAL A 857 -28.89 19.32 -23.57
C VAL A 857 -29.54 20.61 -23.12
N THR A 858 -29.05 21.71 -23.63
CA THR A 858 -29.64 23.02 -23.44
C THR A 858 -30.89 23.21 -24.36
N PRO A 859 -31.83 24.10 -24.02
CA PRO A 859 -32.98 24.38 -24.86
C PRO A 859 -32.63 24.85 -26.28
N GLU A 860 -31.46 25.51 -26.48
CA GLU A 860 -30.96 25.96 -27.77
C GLU A 860 -30.50 24.78 -28.64
N GLU A 861 -29.84 23.81 -28.07
CA GLU A 861 -29.44 22.56 -28.72
C GLU A 861 -30.67 21.74 -29.15
N LYS A 862 -31.71 21.67 -28.26
CA LYS A 862 -33.00 21.03 -28.60
C LYS A 862 -33.66 21.67 -29.79
N ALA A 863 -33.70 23.02 -29.89
CA ALA A 863 -34.28 23.75 -31.02
C ALA A 863 -33.45 23.56 -32.33
N ARG A 864 -32.14 23.38 -32.21
CA ARG A 864 -31.23 23.11 -33.32
C ARG A 864 -31.42 21.68 -33.89
N LEU A 865 -31.54 20.70 -33.00
CA LEU A 865 -31.86 19.32 -33.35
C LEU A 865 -33.19 19.20 -34.07
N LYS A 866 -34.22 19.85 -33.55
CA LYS A 866 -35.54 19.85 -34.18
C LYS A 866 -35.50 20.37 -35.61
N ARG A 867 -34.77 21.47 -35.85
CA ARG A 867 -34.57 22.05 -37.21
C ARG A 867 -33.81 21.13 -38.16
N ALA A 868 -32.73 20.51 -37.67
CA ALA A 868 -31.95 19.56 -38.47
C ALA A 868 -32.77 18.33 -38.87
N PHE A 869 -33.66 17.88 -37.99
CA PHE A 869 -34.56 16.78 -38.23
C PHE A 869 -35.67 17.15 -39.27
N GLU A 870 -36.27 18.32 -39.12
CA GLU A 870 -37.27 18.82 -40.08
C GLU A 870 -36.67 18.97 -41.51
N GLU A 871 -35.40 19.38 -41.62
CA GLU A 871 -34.65 19.41 -42.88
C GLU A 871 -34.38 18.00 -43.42
N TRP A 872 -34.02 17.05 -42.56
CA TRP A 872 -33.81 15.66 -42.97
C TRP A 872 -35.13 15.01 -43.47
N GLN A 873 -36.24 15.22 -42.76
CA GLN A 873 -37.56 14.75 -43.21
C GLN A 873 -37.95 15.31 -44.56
N LYS A 874 -37.72 16.61 -44.80
CA LYS A 874 -37.96 17.21 -46.10
C LYS A 874 -37.11 16.62 -47.22
N ASN A 875 -35.88 16.24 -46.92
CA ASN A 875 -34.95 15.70 -47.90
C ASN A 875 -35.14 14.20 -48.16
N ASN A 876 -35.80 13.45 -47.24
CA ASN A 876 -36.01 12.01 -47.34
C ASN A 876 -37.49 11.61 -47.53
N SER A 877 -38.44 12.55 -47.59
CA SER A 877 -39.86 12.33 -47.88
C SER A 877 -40.16 12.17 -49.38
N VAL A 878 -39.15 12.05 -50.21
CA VAL A 878 -39.23 11.75 -51.63
C VAL A 878 -38.39 10.50 -51.92
N LYS A 879 -38.83 9.41 -51.37
CA LYS A 879 -38.54 8.05 -51.94
C LYS A 879 -39.65 7.10 -51.53
#